data_a831b487e86a45a625966b483e8465b3
#
_entry.id   a831b487e86a45a625966b483e8465b3
#
_cell.length_a   1.000
_cell.length_b   1.000
_cell.length_c   1.000
_cell.angle_alpha   90.00
_cell.angle_beta   90.00
_cell.angle_gamma   90.00
#
_symmetry.space_group_name_H-M   'P 1'
#
loop_
_entity.id
_entity.type
_entity.pdbx_description
1 polymer ?
#
loop_
_entity_poly.entity_id
_entity_poly.type
_entity_poly.pdbx_seq_one_letter_code
_entity_poly.pdbx_strand_id
1 'polypeptide(L)'
;MNKIFTLLLVGALTAGAVTANAESQIFKKKKKKAKAETEQPAAKDSTKSSMTEYKKLLKGAKTIDGMFKVHIVKDKYYFEIPKDLMGRDFMIASRVSSTSNNKDIAAGQMPRNPVLVTFSADKKKNNMHKKMVRNLCDTTSNMYAAFQRNFSDPIWEAYKIESLSPDSSAYVIDMSSLFITDVPEFSPFRSENIMDVLMKRKALKGSLASSKSTILGMKCFPLNINIKTLMSYTVDGGPFTVTMTRNIILLPEEIMRPRYGDSRIGYFDESKRFYTEKKDGLQELTYINRWDLQPKPEDLERYKQGELVEPQKPIVYYVDTAIPDKWRDYIKKGIEDWQVAFEEIGFKNAIVAKDYPKDDPNFDPDDIRYSCYRMITTPIQNSMGPSCADPRSGEIIQGDVLFYSNIIKLLHNWRFVQTATVDPKVRKAVFDDETMGSSLRYVAAHEIGHTLGLMHNFGASYSYPVDSLRSATFTQKYGTTPSIMDYTRYNYVAQPEDKGVALTPPLLGVYDKFAIKWGYKPIFDAASPEDEKATLNKWIKEKENDPMYKYGPQPFINEVDPSCKSEDLGDNAVKAGRYGLKNLKLIMKNLPEWTYEDDHQYERLTESYQEVIMQMQRYLLHAMVSIGGIYFDEPRRDSEKPVIRFVPKAEQKEALKFIMETMMELPEWVLDKKVIEYTGPTYSPSTLQSIIMNRLFFTYITSSLVLYEELYPKQAYTFAEYMDDIYDFVWKKTISGARLNMYDRNLQITYVEKLLKEGGMLKQKSSPFSFKDLNEVEKQLLTDNVDWTKAGFELNPLGSVDMVKNPAIYQKVMDSYSLLRSKVNTGDATTRAHYQSLVFKIKQALTEQ
;
A
#
# COMPACT_ATOMS: atom_id res chain seq x y z
N MET A 1 -31.12 -5.60 4.82
CA MET A 1 -30.40 -5.21 3.59
C MET A 1 -31.12 -4.15 2.78
N ASN A 2 -32.43 -4.17 2.58
CA ASN A 2 -33.09 -3.18 1.71
C ASN A 2 -33.39 -1.78 2.31
N LYS A 3 -33.13 -1.52 3.58
CA LYS A 3 -33.41 -0.20 4.19
C LYS A 3 -32.21 0.76 4.22
N ILE A 4 -30.99 0.27 4.11
CA ILE A 4 -29.78 1.10 4.07
C ILE A 4 -29.54 1.63 2.65
N PHE A 5 -29.85 0.85 1.62
CA PHE A 5 -29.78 1.30 0.23
C PHE A 5 -30.81 2.39 -0.11
N THR A 6 -31.97 2.38 0.53
CA THR A 6 -33.05 3.37 0.30
C THR A 6 -32.73 4.73 0.93
N LEU A 7 -31.92 4.79 1.99
CA LEU A 7 -31.55 6.06 2.61
C LEU A 7 -30.45 6.83 1.87
N LEU A 8 -29.61 6.12 1.10
CA LEU A 8 -28.58 6.76 0.26
C LEU A 8 -29.14 7.25 -1.09
N LEU A 9 -30.23 6.67 -1.58
CA LEU A 9 -30.86 7.12 -2.83
C LEU A 9 -31.81 8.31 -2.63
N VAL A 10 -32.35 8.53 -1.44
CA VAL A 10 -33.27 9.66 -1.14
C VAL A 10 -32.51 10.97 -0.88
N GLY A 11 -31.22 10.91 -0.52
CA GLY A 11 -30.38 12.10 -0.36
C GLY A 11 -29.96 12.78 -1.66
N ALA A 12 -30.04 12.10 -2.79
CA ALA A 12 -29.58 12.60 -4.08
C ALA A 12 -30.67 13.23 -4.96
N LEU A 13 -31.92 13.20 -4.52
CA LEU A 13 -33.05 13.67 -5.33
C LEU A 13 -33.79 14.93 -4.81
N THR A 14 -33.29 15.59 -3.74
CA THR A 14 -33.95 16.79 -3.20
C THR A 14 -33.11 18.08 -3.20
N ALA A 15 -32.06 18.15 -4.00
CA ALA A 15 -31.29 19.39 -4.19
C ALA A 15 -31.46 19.98 -5.60
N GLY A 16 -32.69 20.17 -6.02
CA GLY A 16 -32.98 20.73 -7.33
C GLY A 16 -34.25 21.57 -7.33
N ALA A 17 -34.34 22.62 -6.56
CA ALA A 17 -35.28 23.77 -6.81
C ALA A 17 -35.16 24.83 -5.69
N VAL A 18 -34.31 25.80 -5.85
CA VAL A 18 -34.52 27.17 -5.30
C VAL A 18 -33.93 28.19 -6.27
N THR A 19 -34.80 28.72 -7.07
CA THR A 19 -35.03 30.09 -7.56
C THR A 19 -33.85 31.07 -7.61
N ALA A 20 -33.59 31.48 -8.85
CA ALA A 20 -32.95 32.74 -9.19
C ALA A 20 -33.69 33.93 -8.59
N ASN A 21 -32.97 34.84 -7.96
CA ASN A 21 -33.39 36.26 -7.90
C ASN A 21 -32.24 37.13 -8.34
N ALA A 22 -32.60 37.95 -9.33
CA ALA A 22 -31.76 38.90 -10.00
C ALA A 22 -31.49 40.10 -9.10
N GLU A 23 -30.23 40.57 -9.15
CA GLU A 23 -29.97 42.00 -8.98
C GLU A 23 -29.21 42.53 -10.18
N SER A 24 -29.92 43.40 -10.88
CA SER A 24 -29.44 44.18 -11.98
C SER A 24 -28.52 45.30 -11.50
N GLN A 25 -27.35 45.43 -12.07
CA GLN A 25 -26.65 46.70 -12.13
C GLN A 25 -26.29 47.08 -13.55
N ILE A 26 -26.81 48.23 -13.85
CA ILE A 26 -26.78 48.98 -15.12
C ILE A 26 -25.37 49.35 -15.48
N PHE A 27 -24.87 48.96 -16.66
CA PHE A 27 -23.79 49.68 -17.33
C PHE A 27 -24.25 50.34 -18.65
N LYS A 28 -24.10 51.62 -18.68
CA LYS A 28 -24.48 52.55 -19.80
C LYS A 28 -23.72 52.21 -21.06
N LYS A 29 -24.45 51.98 -22.15
CA LYS A 29 -23.99 52.01 -23.54
C LYS A 29 -23.47 53.37 -23.92
N LYS A 30 -22.19 53.43 -24.42
CA LYS A 30 -21.78 54.48 -25.36
C LYS A 30 -21.67 53.84 -26.77
N LYS A 31 -22.62 54.21 -27.63
CA LYS A 31 -22.54 53.96 -29.07
C LYS A 31 -21.46 54.80 -29.67
N LYS A 32 -20.50 54.21 -30.39
CA LYS A 32 -19.73 54.87 -31.44
C LYS A 32 -20.01 54.19 -32.78
N LYS A 33 -20.41 54.96 -33.77
CA LYS A 33 -20.76 54.56 -35.14
C LYS A 33 -19.56 53.91 -35.82
N ALA A 34 -19.78 52.79 -36.45
CA ALA A 34 -18.89 52.17 -37.42
C ALA A 34 -19.10 52.82 -38.78
N LYS A 35 -18.02 53.33 -39.42
CA LYS A 35 -17.94 53.55 -40.85
C LYS A 35 -17.39 52.24 -41.46
N ALA A 36 -18.09 51.75 -42.43
CA ALA A 36 -17.60 50.65 -43.28
C ALA A 36 -16.66 51.27 -44.30
N GLU A 37 -15.46 50.78 -44.39
CA GLU A 37 -14.60 50.87 -45.57
C GLU A 37 -14.07 49.50 -45.90
N THR A 38 -14.47 49.02 -47.07
CA THR A 38 -14.02 47.81 -47.72
C THR A 38 -12.63 48.08 -48.30
N GLU A 39 -11.59 47.53 -47.72
CA GLU A 39 -10.33 47.32 -48.42
C GLU A 39 -9.83 45.89 -48.13
N GLN A 40 -9.66 45.10 -49.18
CA GLN A 40 -8.92 43.86 -49.16
C GLN A 40 -7.44 44.24 -48.95
N PRO A 41 -6.78 43.68 -47.90
CA PRO A 41 -5.33 43.76 -47.87
C PRO A 41 -4.78 42.56 -48.61
N ALA A 42 -3.93 42.86 -49.59
CA ALA A 42 -2.98 41.94 -50.21
C ALA A 42 -2.26 41.08 -49.16
N ALA A 43 -2.02 39.81 -49.49
CA ALA A 43 -1.20 38.88 -48.74
C ALA A 43 0.22 39.47 -48.55
N LYS A 44 0.45 40.20 -47.45
CA LYS A 44 1.75 40.59 -46.99
C LYS A 44 2.42 39.44 -46.28
N ASP A 45 3.52 39.05 -46.80
CA ASP A 45 4.62 38.20 -46.36
C ASP A 45 4.60 37.90 -44.85
N SER A 46 3.76 36.94 -44.45
CA SER A 46 3.62 36.53 -43.05
C SER A 46 4.88 35.87 -42.48
N THR A 47 5.71 35.33 -43.34
CA THR A 47 6.98 34.66 -43.01
C THR A 47 8.09 35.65 -42.58
N LYS A 48 8.15 36.82 -43.14
CA LYS A 48 9.16 37.82 -42.72
C LYS A 48 8.84 38.46 -41.37
N SER A 49 7.56 38.60 -41.03
CA SER A 49 7.12 39.12 -39.72
C SER A 49 7.40 38.12 -38.60
N SER A 50 7.05 36.85 -38.79
CA SER A 50 7.27 35.80 -37.81
C SER A 50 8.76 35.55 -37.55
N MET A 51 9.60 35.57 -38.55
CA MET A 51 11.05 35.39 -38.41
C MET A 51 11.67 36.55 -37.58
N THR A 52 11.15 37.76 -37.71
CA THR A 52 11.63 38.92 -36.94
C THR A 52 11.21 38.84 -35.48
N GLU A 53 10.00 38.44 -35.19
CA GLU A 53 9.47 38.20 -33.83
C GLU A 53 10.20 37.09 -33.13
N TYR A 54 10.43 35.95 -33.80
CA TYR A 54 11.18 34.80 -33.29
C TYR A 54 12.62 35.21 -32.91
N LYS A 55 13.37 35.88 -33.82
CA LYS A 55 14.73 36.33 -33.55
C LYS A 55 14.80 37.35 -32.41
N LYS A 56 13.78 38.20 -32.26
CA LYS A 56 13.70 39.19 -31.17
C LYS A 56 13.42 38.50 -29.84
N LEU A 57 12.48 37.56 -29.80
CA LEU A 57 12.09 36.80 -28.61
C LEU A 57 13.26 35.98 -28.05
N LEU A 58 13.98 35.30 -28.93
CA LEU A 58 15.03 34.35 -28.56
C LEU A 58 16.44 34.95 -28.68
N LYS A 59 16.58 36.27 -28.68
CA LYS A 59 17.89 36.91 -28.72
C LYS A 59 18.73 36.54 -27.49
N GLY A 60 19.86 35.87 -27.72
CA GLY A 60 20.78 35.42 -26.67
C GLY A 60 20.30 34.16 -25.93
N ALA A 61 19.34 33.44 -26.50
CA ALA A 61 18.85 32.17 -25.91
C ALA A 61 19.95 31.10 -25.93
N LYS A 62 20.00 30.32 -24.85
CA LYS A 62 20.61 28.99 -24.84
C LYS A 62 19.54 27.99 -25.25
N THR A 63 19.76 27.30 -26.36
CA THR A 63 18.82 26.29 -26.88
C THR A 63 19.29 24.89 -26.51
N ILE A 64 18.34 24.03 -26.09
CA ILE A 64 18.55 22.61 -25.84
C ILE A 64 17.62 21.88 -26.81
N ASP A 65 18.19 20.96 -27.62
CA ASP A 65 17.45 20.15 -28.58
C ASP A 65 17.01 18.83 -27.96
N GLY A 66 15.87 18.28 -28.41
CA GLY A 66 15.34 17.01 -27.99
C GLY A 66 13.99 16.73 -28.64
N MET A 67 13.02 16.16 -27.89
CA MET A 67 11.65 15.92 -28.34
C MET A 67 11.04 17.18 -29.00
N PHE A 68 11.31 18.33 -28.42
CA PHE A 68 11.17 19.66 -28.99
C PHE A 68 12.23 20.58 -28.37
N LYS A 69 12.48 21.74 -29.02
CA LYS A 69 13.50 22.65 -28.53
C LYS A 69 13.01 23.42 -27.32
N VAL A 70 13.91 23.60 -26.34
CA VAL A 70 13.69 24.52 -25.23
C VAL A 70 14.71 25.64 -25.28
N HIS A 71 14.22 26.88 -25.34
CA HIS A 71 15.05 28.09 -25.39
C HIS A 71 15.03 28.77 -24.04
N ILE A 72 16.20 28.98 -23.47
CA ILE A 72 16.35 29.63 -22.16
C ILE A 72 16.82 31.07 -22.41
N VAL A 73 15.97 32.04 -22.09
CA VAL A 73 16.26 33.46 -22.18
C VAL A 73 16.11 34.10 -20.82
N LYS A 74 17.23 34.40 -20.15
CA LYS A 74 17.26 34.85 -18.75
C LYS A 74 16.56 33.78 -17.87
N ASP A 75 15.45 34.14 -17.20
CA ASP A 75 14.71 33.26 -16.31
C ASP A 75 13.44 32.65 -16.96
N LYS A 76 13.32 32.80 -18.30
CA LYS A 76 12.20 32.25 -19.06
C LYS A 76 12.60 31.05 -19.88
N TYR A 77 11.69 30.07 -19.93
CA TYR A 77 11.83 28.79 -20.62
C TYR A 77 10.76 28.71 -21.70
N TYR A 78 11.16 28.92 -22.95
CA TYR A 78 10.30 28.88 -24.12
C TYR A 78 10.37 27.48 -24.74
N PHE A 79 9.22 26.85 -24.87
CA PHE A 79 9.07 25.54 -25.49
C PHE A 79 8.64 25.74 -26.93
N GLU A 80 9.45 25.28 -27.89
CA GLU A 80 9.14 25.24 -29.31
C GLU A 80 8.53 23.88 -29.66
N ILE A 81 7.17 23.81 -29.56
CA ILE A 81 6.43 22.58 -29.72
C ILE A 81 6.04 22.39 -31.19
N PRO A 82 6.50 21.30 -31.86
CA PRO A 82 6.14 20.99 -33.24
C PRO A 82 4.64 20.85 -33.42
N LYS A 83 4.11 21.25 -34.55
CA LYS A 83 2.67 21.20 -34.87
C LYS A 83 2.17 19.76 -35.06
N ASP A 84 3.01 18.85 -35.48
CA ASP A 84 2.74 17.44 -35.64
C ASP A 84 2.56 16.71 -34.30
N LEU A 85 3.02 17.32 -33.20
CA LEU A 85 2.79 16.85 -31.83
C LEU A 85 1.45 17.34 -31.23
N MET A 86 0.71 18.19 -31.93
CA MET A 86 -0.63 18.57 -31.48
C MET A 86 -1.57 17.34 -31.52
N GLY A 87 -2.33 17.16 -30.44
CA GLY A 87 -3.20 16.00 -30.28
C GLY A 87 -2.50 14.73 -29.82
N ARG A 88 -1.16 14.69 -29.75
CA ARG A 88 -0.41 13.59 -29.16
C ARG A 88 -0.54 13.61 -27.63
N ASP A 89 -0.52 12.43 -27.04
CA ASP A 89 -0.57 12.26 -25.59
C ASP A 89 0.82 12.35 -24.98
N PHE A 90 0.92 13.15 -23.92
CA PHE A 90 2.10 13.28 -23.09
C PHE A 90 1.75 12.92 -21.65
N MET A 91 2.71 12.43 -20.92
CA MET A 91 2.60 12.21 -19.49
C MET A 91 3.60 13.11 -18.75
N ILE A 92 3.15 13.75 -17.66
CA ILE A 92 4.01 14.54 -16.79
C ILE A 92 4.09 13.84 -15.44
N ALA A 93 5.26 13.29 -15.13
CA ALA A 93 5.57 12.67 -13.84
C ALA A 93 6.42 13.58 -12.98
N SER A 94 6.15 13.66 -11.69
CA SER A 94 6.89 14.49 -10.73
C SER A 94 7.55 13.64 -9.67
N ARG A 95 8.87 13.82 -9.47
CA ARG A 95 9.68 13.06 -8.51
C ARG A 95 10.44 14.00 -7.59
N VAL A 96 10.58 13.61 -6.34
CA VAL A 96 11.47 14.27 -5.37
C VAL A 96 12.90 13.83 -5.67
N SER A 97 13.79 14.77 -5.99
CA SER A 97 15.22 14.48 -6.21
C SER A 97 16.06 14.70 -4.97
N SER A 98 15.71 15.69 -4.15
CA SER A 98 16.32 15.93 -2.84
C SER A 98 15.38 16.69 -1.92
N THR A 99 15.62 16.65 -0.63
CA THR A 99 14.75 17.28 0.38
C THR A 99 15.56 17.74 1.58
N SER A 100 15.13 18.83 2.23
CA SER A 100 15.67 19.27 3.52
C SER A 100 15.13 18.47 4.72
N ASN A 101 14.14 17.61 4.52
CA ASN A 101 13.54 16.73 5.54
C ASN A 101 13.27 15.35 4.94
N ASN A 102 14.23 14.45 5.05
CA ASN A 102 14.16 13.09 4.53
C ASN A 102 13.43 12.10 5.45
N LYS A 103 12.87 12.57 6.56
CA LYS A 103 12.02 11.75 7.44
C LYS A 103 10.60 11.64 6.90
N ASP A 104 10.05 12.74 6.40
CA ASP A 104 8.66 12.81 5.94
C ASP A 104 8.54 12.68 4.42
N ILE A 105 9.55 13.16 3.68
CA ILE A 105 9.60 13.10 2.21
C ILE A 105 10.99 12.61 1.80
N ALA A 106 11.07 11.45 1.16
CA ALA A 106 12.33 10.89 0.71
C ALA A 106 12.61 11.16 -0.77
N ALA A 107 13.89 11.29 -1.12
CA ALA A 107 14.32 11.37 -2.51
C ALA A 107 13.88 10.10 -3.27
N GLY A 108 13.59 10.22 -4.56
CA GLY A 108 13.07 9.16 -5.41
C GLY A 108 11.55 8.99 -5.37
N GLN A 109 10.87 9.46 -4.34
CA GLN A 109 9.41 9.34 -4.25
C GLN A 109 8.68 10.16 -5.33
N MET A 110 7.57 9.60 -5.79
CA MET A 110 6.56 10.28 -6.61
C MET A 110 5.30 10.53 -5.77
N PRO A 111 5.18 11.68 -5.08
CA PRO A 111 4.08 11.93 -4.13
C PRO A 111 2.71 12.10 -4.79
N ARG A 112 2.69 12.31 -6.11
CA ARG A 112 1.50 12.50 -6.94
C ARG A 112 1.54 11.56 -8.13
N ASN A 113 0.36 11.10 -8.53
CA ASN A 113 0.22 10.32 -9.76
C ASN A 113 0.58 11.18 -10.98
N PRO A 114 1.16 10.58 -12.03
CA PRO A 114 1.41 11.27 -13.29
C PRO A 114 0.14 11.86 -13.91
N VAL A 115 0.29 12.97 -14.61
CA VAL A 115 -0.80 13.64 -15.32
C VAL A 115 -0.67 13.40 -16.81
N LEU A 116 -1.73 12.89 -17.42
CA LEU A 116 -1.80 12.75 -18.88
C LEU A 116 -2.31 14.04 -19.50
N VAL A 117 -1.59 14.56 -20.49
CA VAL A 117 -1.94 15.82 -21.15
C VAL A 117 -1.83 15.73 -22.66
N THR A 118 -2.55 16.61 -23.36
CA THR A 118 -2.42 16.82 -24.81
C THR A 118 -2.43 18.31 -25.13
N PHE A 119 -1.77 18.70 -26.20
CA PHE A 119 -1.75 20.09 -26.66
C PHE A 119 -2.67 20.30 -27.85
N SER A 120 -3.37 21.44 -27.85
CA SER A 120 -4.11 21.93 -29.00
C SER A 120 -3.81 23.42 -29.20
N ALA A 121 -3.87 23.88 -30.43
CA ALA A 121 -3.61 25.31 -30.73
C ALA A 121 -4.79 25.96 -31.46
N ASP A 122 -5.13 27.16 -31.05
CA ASP A 122 -5.95 28.11 -31.82
C ASP A 122 -5.07 29.23 -32.39
N LYS A 123 -5.68 30.29 -32.95
CA LYS A 123 -4.94 31.39 -33.60
C LYS A 123 -3.98 32.14 -32.69
N LYS A 124 -4.14 32.09 -31.35
CA LYS A 124 -3.37 32.94 -30.39
C LYS A 124 -2.91 32.16 -29.16
N LYS A 125 -3.46 31.00 -28.91
CA LYS A 125 -3.20 30.23 -27.71
C LYS A 125 -2.83 28.78 -28.05
N ASN A 126 -1.95 28.23 -27.28
CA ASN A 126 -1.72 26.79 -27.16
C ASN A 126 -2.33 26.33 -25.83
N ASN A 127 -3.32 25.45 -25.91
CA ASN A 127 -4.03 24.94 -24.76
C ASN A 127 -3.47 23.55 -24.40
N MET A 128 -3.13 23.36 -23.14
CA MET A 128 -2.78 22.06 -22.58
C MET A 128 -4.04 21.49 -21.89
N HIS A 129 -4.50 20.36 -22.37
CA HIS A 129 -5.67 19.67 -21.83
C HIS A 129 -5.23 18.54 -20.91
N LYS A 130 -5.93 18.34 -19.79
CA LYS A 130 -5.78 17.18 -18.94
C LYS A 130 -6.68 16.07 -19.46
N LYS A 131 -6.09 14.94 -19.83
CA LYS A 131 -6.83 13.81 -20.42
C LYS A 131 -7.63 13.05 -19.36
N MET A 132 -8.88 12.78 -19.66
CA MET A 132 -9.81 12.07 -18.80
C MET A 132 -9.96 10.60 -19.23
N VAL A 133 -8.91 9.80 -19.04
CA VAL A 133 -8.80 8.42 -19.56
C VAL A 133 -9.51 7.35 -18.74
N ARG A 134 -10.16 7.73 -17.64
CA ARG A 134 -10.91 6.78 -16.80
C ARG A 134 -12.23 6.33 -17.45
N ASN A 135 -12.88 7.23 -18.20
CA ASN A 135 -14.15 6.93 -18.85
C ASN A 135 -13.91 6.38 -20.26
N LEU A 136 -14.50 5.25 -20.54
CA LEU A 136 -14.45 4.56 -21.83
C LEU A 136 -15.87 4.26 -22.31
N CYS A 137 -16.08 4.18 -23.62
CA CYS A 137 -17.35 3.80 -24.18
C CYS A 137 -17.17 2.78 -25.30
N ASP A 138 -18.09 1.85 -25.43
CA ASP A 138 -18.17 0.95 -26.57
C ASP A 138 -18.36 1.78 -27.84
N THR A 139 -17.35 1.81 -28.69
CA THR A 139 -17.33 2.59 -29.92
C THR A 139 -18.35 2.11 -30.96
N THR A 140 -18.84 0.87 -30.81
CA THR A 140 -19.86 0.27 -31.68
C THR A 140 -21.28 0.58 -31.22
N SER A 141 -21.44 1.13 -29.99
CA SER A 141 -22.73 1.50 -29.43
C SER A 141 -23.21 2.87 -29.90
N ASN A 142 -24.51 3.02 -30.06
CA ASN A 142 -25.15 4.31 -30.32
C ASN A 142 -24.89 5.32 -29.18
N MET A 143 -24.59 4.85 -27.98
CA MET A 143 -24.21 5.68 -26.83
C MET A 143 -22.91 6.46 -27.07
N TYR A 144 -22.04 6.00 -27.99
CA TYR A 144 -20.72 6.63 -28.23
C TYR A 144 -20.86 8.10 -28.66
N ALA A 145 -21.87 8.44 -29.49
CA ALA A 145 -22.12 9.82 -29.88
C ALA A 145 -22.56 10.71 -28.69
N ALA A 146 -23.31 10.14 -27.74
CA ALA A 146 -23.66 10.84 -26.51
C ALA A 146 -22.45 10.96 -25.57
N PHE A 147 -21.64 9.90 -25.46
CA PHE A 147 -20.40 9.90 -24.69
C PHE A 147 -19.45 11.03 -25.15
N GLN A 148 -19.22 11.15 -26.44
CA GLN A 148 -18.36 12.22 -27.02
C GLN A 148 -18.88 13.64 -26.69
N ARG A 149 -20.21 13.84 -26.61
CA ARG A 149 -20.79 15.13 -26.21
C ARG A 149 -20.71 15.41 -24.72
N ASN A 150 -20.71 14.37 -23.90
CA ASN A 150 -20.81 14.51 -22.44
C ASN A 150 -19.45 14.52 -21.75
N PHE A 151 -18.41 14.01 -22.39
CA PHE A 151 -17.06 13.97 -21.83
C PHE A 151 -16.08 14.75 -22.72
N SER A 152 -15.47 15.76 -22.15
CA SER A 152 -14.42 16.53 -22.79
C SER A 152 -13.24 16.69 -21.84
N ASP A 153 -12.04 16.66 -22.38
CA ASP A 153 -10.83 16.94 -21.63
C ASP A 153 -10.78 18.42 -21.23
N PRO A 154 -10.68 18.75 -19.95
CA PRO A 154 -10.62 20.15 -19.51
C PRO A 154 -9.34 20.82 -20.01
N ILE A 155 -9.41 22.10 -20.34
CA ILE A 155 -8.22 22.93 -20.51
C ILE A 155 -7.62 23.12 -19.13
N TRP A 156 -6.42 22.58 -18.92
CA TRP A 156 -5.71 22.72 -17.65
C TRP A 156 -4.90 24.01 -17.60
N GLU A 157 -4.14 24.29 -18.70
CA GLU A 157 -3.38 25.52 -18.86
C GLU A 157 -3.55 26.10 -20.28
N ALA A 158 -3.43 27.40 -20.42
CA ALA A 158 -3.54 28.07 -21.70
C ALA A 158 -2.38 29.07 -21.90
N TYR A 159 -1.47 28.75 -22.80
CA TYR A 159 -0.27 29.52 -23.08
C TYR A 159 -0.48 30.43 -24.28
N LYS A 160 -0.02 31.67 -24.17
CA LYS A 160 0.06 32.57 -25.34
C LYS A 160 1.10 32.02 -26.32
N ILE A 161 0.75 31.96 -27.60
CA ILE A 161 1.73 31.72 -28.65
C ILE A 161 2.54 32.99 -28.82
N GLU A 162 3.79 32.98 -28.36
CA GLU A 162 4.67 34.14 -28.38
C GLU A 162 5.27 34.36 -29.78
N SER A 163 5.53 33.29 -30.51
CA SER A 163 6.00 33.27 -31.88
C SER A 163 5.75 31.94 -32.57
N LEU A 164 5.90 31.89 -33.87
CA LEU A 164 6.11 30.64 -34.61
C LEU A 164 7.61 30.41 -34.84
N SER A 165 8.01 29.16 -35.08
CA SER A 165 9.34 28.84 -35.61
C SER A 165 9.57 29.51 -36.97
N PRO A 166 10.84 29.72 -37.42
CA PRO A 166 11.13 30.38 -38.68
C PRO A 166 10.47 29.76 -39.90
N ASP A 167 10.31 28.46 -39.91
CA ASP A 167 9.60 27.66 -40.93
C ASP A 167 8.08 27.52 -40.66
N SER A 168 7.62 28.12 -39.58
CA SER A 168 6.22 28.02 -39.11
C SER A 168 5.76 26.60 -38.77
N SER A 169 6.67 25.63 -38.55
CA SER A 169 6.36 24.26 -38.21
C SER A 169 6.06 24.04 -36.73
N ALA A 170 6.39 25.00 -35.83
CA ALA A 170 6.25 24.88 -34.41
C ALA A 170 5.66 26.12 -33.73
N TYR A 171 5.05 25.96 -32.58
CA TYR A 171 4.58 27.03 -31.70
C TYR A 171 5.58 27.25 -30.58
N VAL A 172 5.92 28.54 -30.32
CA VAL A 172 6.80 28.95 -29.20
C VAL A 172 5.94 29.52 -28.09
N ILE A 173 5.98 28.88 -26.92
CA ILE A 173 5.20 29.22 -25.72
C ILE A 173 6.10 29.33 -24.48
N ASP A 174 5.75 30.18 -23.52
CA ASP A 174 6.43 30.32 -22.23
C ASP A 174 5.75 29.37 -21.20
N MET A 175 6.44 28.31 -20.80
CA MET A 175 5.96 27.36 -19.80
C MET A 175 6.64 27.51 -18.42
N SER A 176 7.39 28.56 -18.20
CA SER A 176 8.20 28.74 -16.98
C SER A 176 7.38 28.64 -15.71
N SER A 177 6.19 29.25 -15.69
CA SER A 177 5.33 29.31 -14.51
C SER A 177 4.83 27.93 -14.06
N LEU A 178 4.57 27.01 -14.98
CA LEU A 178 4.04 25.67 -14.65
C LEU A 178 4.93 24.92 -13.65
N PHE A 179 6.23 25.15 -13.68
CA PHE A 179 7.19 24.36 -12.91
C PHE A 179 7.64 25.02 -11.60
N ILE A 180 7.32 26.31 -11.39
CA ILE A 180 7.72 27.07 -10.19
C ILE A 180 6.53 27.59 -9.38
N THR A 181 5.30 27.29 -9.79
CA THR A 181 4.08 27.59 -9.02
C THR A 181 3.62 26.37 -8.22
N ASP A 182 2.68 26.57 -7.31
CA ASP A 182 2.12 25.51 -6.47
C ASP A 182 0.99 24.76 -7.19
N VAL A 183 1.37 23.95 -8.17
CA VAL A 183 0.44 23.11 -8.92
C VAL A 183 0.16 21.83 -8.10
N PRO A 184 -1.10 21.57 -7.71
CA PRO A 184 -1.45 20.41 -6.86
C PRO A 184 -0.95 19.08 -7.39
N GLU A 185 -0.99 18.88 -8.71
CA GLU A 185 -0.54 17.67 -9.38
C GLU A 185 0.98 17.46 -9.32
N PHE A 186 1.74 18.51 -9.06
CA PHE A 186 3.20 18.49 -8.98
C PHE A 186 3.72 18.69 -7.55
N SER A 187 2.82 18.72 -6.59
CA SER A 187 3.16 18.96 -5.18
C SER A 187 4.13 17.90 -4.65
N PRO A 188 5.15 18.28 -3.85
CA PRO A 188 5.97 17.33 -3.13
C PRO A 188 5.21 16.66 -1.98
N PHE A 189 4.06 17.19 -1.61
CA PHE A 189 3.22 16.67 -0.54
C PHE A 189 2.20 15.68 -1.13
N ARG A 190 2.14 14.46 -0.58
CA ARG A 190 1.13 13.48 -0.99
C ARG A 190 -0.29 13.96 -0.69
N SER A 191 -1.27 13.44 -1.39
CA SER A 191 -2.68 13.62 -1.04
C SER A 191 -2.99 12.94 0.29
N GLU A 192 -3.96 13.44 1.03
CA GLU A 192 -4.56 12.71 2.12
C GLU A 192 -5.17 11.42 1.56
N ASN A 193 -4.93 10.31 2.22
CA ASN A 193 -5.52 9.02 1.88
C ASN A 193 -6.56 8.63 2.95
N ILE A 194 -7.30 7.57 2.66
CA ILE A 194 -8.35 7.10 3.55
C ILE A 194 -7.83 6.73 4.94
N MET A 195 -6.61 6.19 5.05
CA MET A 195 -6.01 5.86 6.33
C MET A 195 -5.71 7.11 7.16
N ASP A 196 -5.34 8.23 6.50
CA ASP A 196 -5.16 9.49 7.20
C ASP A 196 -6.48 9.98 7.80
N VAL A 197 -7.56 9.87 7.01
CA VAL A 197 -8.92 10.24 7.45
C VAL A 197 -9.34 9.37 8.63
N LEU A 198 -9.24 8.06 8.50
CA LEU A 198 -9.63 7.09 9.53
C LEU A 198 -8.81 7.22 10.82
N MET A 199 -7.50 7.45 10.67
CA MET A 199 -6.58 7.60 11.81
C MET A 199 -6.51 9.04 12.33
N LYS A 200 -7.32 9.97 11.78
CA LYS A 200 -7.26 11.41 12.07
C LYS A 200 -5.84 11.99 11.95
N ARG A 201 -5.06 11.48 10.99
CA ARG A 201 -3.73 12.00 10.67
C ARG A 201 -3.89 13.09 9.62
N LYS A 202 -3.10 14.15 9.73
CA LYS A 202 -3.02 15.17 8.68
C LYS A 202 -1.83 14.88 7.78
N ALA A 203 -2.07 14.85 6.46
CA ALA A 203 -0.96 14.85 5.52
C ALA A 203 -0.17 16.15 5.65
N LEU A 204 1.14 16.05 5.46
CA LEU A 204 2.01 17.21 5.48
C LEU A 204 1.57 18.20 4.40
N LYS A 205 1.45 19.47 4.75
CA LYS A 205 1.07 20.56 3.84
C LYS A 205 2.04 21.73 4.00
N GLY A 206 2.33 22.42 2.90
CA GLY A 206 3.21 23.57 2.92
C GLY A 206 2.66 24.71 2.06
N SER A 207 3.04 25.94 2.40
CA SER A 207 2.76 27.13 1.58
C SER A 207 3.98 27.52 0.80
N LEU A 208 3.86 27.62 -0.53
CA LEU A 208 4.96 27.93 -1.44
C LEU A 208 5.56 29.33 -1.17
N ALA A 209 6.87 29.41 -1.04
CA ALA A 209 7.64 30.64 -1.01
C ALA A 209 8.22 30.93 -2.42
N SER A 210 7.42 31.51 -3.29
CA SER A 210 7.73 31.68 -4.72
C SER A 210 9.05 32.41 -4.96
N SER A 211 9.38 33.44 -4.14
CA SER A 211 10.64 34.19 -4.26
C SER A 211 11.90 33.36 -3.97
N LYS A 212 11.75 32.16 -3.39
CA LYS A 212 12.84 31.23 -3.08
C LYS A 212 12.81 29.98 -3.97
N SER A 213 11.91 29.93 -4.95
CA SER A 213 11.74 28.81 -5.88
C SER A 213 12.28 29.15 -7.24
N THR A 214 12.97 28.23 -7.91
CA THR A 214 13.62 28.48 -9.21
C THR A 214 13.78 27.18 -10.01
N ILE A 215 13.86 27.31 -11.34
CA ILE A 215 14.27 26.23 -12.23
C ILE A 215 15.80 26.11 -12.19
N LEU A 216 16.30 24.93 -11.79
CA LEU A 216 17.74 24.67 -11.72
C LEU A 216 18.34 24.30 -13.08
N GLY A 217 17.54 23.71 -13.96
CA GLY A 217 17.97 23.28 -15.27
C GLY A 217 16.99 22.37 -15.98
N MET A 218 17.26 22.15 -17.27
CA MET A 218 16.52 21.23 -18.12
C MET A 218 17.48 20.39 -18.94
N LYS A 219 17.08 19.12 -19.19
CA LYS A 219 17.68 18.24 -20.18
C LYS A 219 16.58 17.80 -21.15
N CYS A 220 16.86 17.87 -22.43
CA CYS A 220 15.92 17.42 -23.47
C CYS A 220 16.47 16.17 -24.15
N PHE A 221 15.61 15.21 -24.38
CA PHE A 221 15.89 13.94 -25.04
C PHE A 221 14.86 13.68 -26.14
N PRO A 222 15.05 12.71 -27.04
CA PRO A 222 14.13 12.49 -28.15
C PRO A 222 12.67 12.19 -27.76
N LEU A 223 12.43 11.58 -26.58
CA LEU A 223 11.10 11.18 -26.12
C LEU A 223 10.69 11.84 -24.79
N ASN A 224 11.58 12.59 -24.14
CA ASN A 224 11.24 13.23 -22.86
C ASN A 224 12.06 14.51 -22.59
N ILE A 225 11.53 15.32 -21.69
CA ILE A 225 12.20 16.51 -21.16
C ILE A 225 12.19 16.44 -19.64
N ASN A 226 13.36 16.57 -19.04
CA ASN A 226 13.55 16.61 -17.60
C ASN A 226 13.73 18.06 -17.13
N ILE A 227 12.88 18.49 -16.21
CA ILE A 227 12.89 19.84 -15.63
C ILE A 227 13.18 19.71 -14.14
N LYS A 228 14.34 20.19 -13.72
CA LYS A 228 14.76 20.20 -12.31
C LYS A 228 14.48 21.54 -11.67
N THR A 229 13.72 21.56 -10.57
CA THR A 229 13.30 22.79 -9.89
C THR A 229 13.58 22.71 -8.39
N LEU A 230 14.06 23.81 -7.83
CA LEU A 230 14.14 24.02 -6.39
C LEU A 230 12.84 24.68 -5.93
N MET A 231 12.11 24.03 -5.03
CA MET A 231 10.85 24.54 -4.48
C MET A 231 11.01 24.76 -2.99
N SER A 232 10.67 25.95 -2.51
CA SER A 232 10.72 26.27 -1.08
C SER A 232 9.33 26.50 -0.53
N TYR A 233 9.05 25.91 0.63
CA TYR A 233 7.77 26.00 1.31
C TYR A 233 7.96 26.43 2.76
N THR A 234 6.87 26.87 3.38
CA THR A 234 6.74 26.96 4.83
C THR A 234 5.86 25.79 5.29
N VAL A 235 6.41 24.93 6.14
CA VAL A 235 5.73 23.75 6.69
C VAL A 235 5.77 23.85 8.21
N ASP A 236 4.63 23.82 8.87
CA ASP A 236 4.50 23.97 10.33
C ASP A 236 5.27 25.18 10.91
N GLY A 237 5.27 26.27 10.16
CA GLY A 237 5.99 27.51 10.52
C GLY A 237 7.49 27.52 10.25
N GLY A 238 8.07 26.39 9.80
CA GLY A 238 9.49 26.25 9.48
C GLY A 238 9.78 26.24 7.97
N PRO A 239 11.03 26.52 7.55
CA PRO A 239 11.43 26.44 6.15
C PRO A 239 11.59 24.98 5.72
N PHE A 240 11.05 24.65 4.55
CA PHE A 240 11.19 23.36 3.90
C PHE A 240 11.59 23.57 2.44
N THR A 241 12.64 22.92 1.99
CA THR A 241 13.12 23.01 0.60
C THR A 241 13.21 21.61 -0.02
N VAL A 242 12.75 21.50 -1.24
CA VAL A 242 12.76 20.26 -2.01
C VAL A 242 13.18 20.53 -3.46
N THR A 243 14.04 19.66 -3.98
CA THR A 243 14.30 19.63 -5.43
C THR A 243 13.37 18.63 -6.06
N MET A 244 12.64 19.06 -7.10
CA MET A 244 11.74 18.23 -7.86
C MET A 244 12.25 18.05 -9.28
N THR A 245 12.19 16.84 -9.81
CA THR A 245 12.35 16.58 -11.24
C THR A 245 10.98 16.25 -11.84
N ARG A 246 10.57 17.02 -12.86
CA ARG A 246 9.39 16.73 -13.67
C ARG A 246 9.85 16.17 -15.00
N ASN A 247 9.26 15.05 -15.37
CA ASN A 247 9.51 14.43 -16.67
C ASN A 247 8.28 14.64 -17.55
N ILE A 248 8.43 15.34 -18.68
CA ILE A 248 7.42 15.36 -19.75
C ILE A 248 7.80 14.29 -20.75
N ILE A 249 6.92 13.31 -20.95
CA ILE A 249 7.19 12.13 -21.76
C ILE A 249 6.20 12.08 -22.90
N LEU A 250 6.69 11.91 -24.12
CA LEU A 250 5.83 11.61 -25.27
C LEU A 250 5.45 10.13 -25.25
N LEU A 251 4.16 9.85 -25.10
CA LEU A 251 3.66 8.49 -25.06
C LEU A 251 3.57 7.90 -26.49
N PRO A 252 3.70 6.56 -26.63
CA PRO A 252 3.53 5.88 -27.92
C PRO A 252 2.15 6.14 -28.53
N GLU A 253 2.08 6.19 -29.87
CA GLU A 253 0.80 6.21 -30.59
C GLU A 253 0.12 4.86 -30.53
N GLU A 254 0.91 3.80 -30.77
CA GLU A 254 0.45 2.43 -30.58
C GLU A 254 0.43 2.12 -29.09
N ILE A 255 -0.78 1.92 -28.55
CA ILE A 255 -0.99 1.65 -27.14
C ILE A 255 -0.87 0.15 -26.93
N MET A 256 -0.08 -0.28 -25.92
CA MET A 256 -0.03 -1.68 -25.50
C MET A 256 -1.46 -2.20 -25.29
N ARG A 257 -1.78 -3.39 -25.82
CA ARG A 257 -3.07 -4.01 -25.55
C ARG A 257 -3.26 -4.21 -24.04
N PRO A 258 -4.26 -3.55 -23.43
CA PRO A 258 -4.53 -3.73 -22.00
C PRO A 258 -4.88 -5.18 -21.69
N ARG A 259 -4.65 -5.60 -20.45
CA ARG A 259 -5.16 -6.87 -19.92
C ARG A 259 -6.08 -6.57 -18.75
N TYR A 260 -7.28 -7.14 -18.75
CA TYR A 260 -8.20 -6.96 -17.63
C TYR A 260 -7.67 -7.60 -16.35
N GLY A 261 -7.88 -6.90 -15.22
CA GLY A 261 -7.62 -7.45 -13.91
C GLY A 261 -8.61 -8.55 -13.52
N ASP A 262 -8.16 -9.42 -12.63
CA ASP A 262 -8.99 -10.43 -11.98
C ASP A 262 -8.63 -10.47 -10.50
N SER A 263 -9.62 -10.33 -9.61
CA SER A 263 -9.42 -10.25 -8.16
C SER A 263 -8.74 -11.50 -7.56
N ARG A 264 -8.71 -12.60 -8.30
CA ARG A 264 -8.00 -13.83 -7.91
C ARG A 264 -6.50 -13.80 -8.19
N ILE A 265 -6.00 -12.74 -8.84
CA ILE A 265 -4.57 -12.53 -9.14
C ILE A 265 -4.20 -11.10 -8.76
N GLY A 266 -3.20 -10.94 -7.91
CA GLY A 266 -2.82 -9.65 -7.34
C GLY A 266 -1.94 -8.81 -8.27
N TYR A 267 -2.54 -7.94 -9.07
CA TYR A 267 -1.84 -6.91 -9.84
C TYR A 267 -2.28 -5.51 -9.43
N PHE A 268 -1.37 -4.54 -9.43
CA PHE A 268 -1.74 -3.13 -9.48
C PHE A 268 -2.46 -2.85 -10.79
N ASP A 269 -3.41 -1.91 -10.76
CA ASP A 269 -4.27 -1.68 -11.90
C ASP A 269 -4.68 -0.22 -12.11
N GLU A 270 -5.21 0.04 -13.32
CA GLU A 270 -5.83 1.30 -13.72
C GLU A 270 -7.35 1.11 -13.82
N SER A 271 -8.10 1.73 -12.91
CA SER A 271 -9.56 1.66 -12.90
C SER A 271 -10.20 2.38 -14.09
N LYS A 272 -11.18 1.75 -14.73
CA LYS A 272 -11.94 2.26 -15.86
C LYS A 272 -13.44 2.19 -15.62
N ARG A 273 -14.17 3.18 -16.13
CA ARG A 273 -15.62 3.20 -16.20
C ARG A 273 -16.05 3.00 -17.65
N PHE A 274 -16.67 1.86 -17.93
CA PHE A 274 -17.02 1.47 -19.28
C PHE A 274 -18.53 1.60 -19.52
N TYR A 275 -18.90 2.44 -20.48
CA TYR A 275 -20.27 2.68 -20.90
C TYR A 275 -20.61 1.79 -22.09
N THR A 276 -21.61 0.94 -21.95
CA THR A 276 -22.07 0.00 -22.99
C THR A 276 -23.54 -0.32 -22.82
N GLU A 277 -24.24 -0.58 -23.91
CA GLU A 277 -25.63 -1.07 -23.91
C GLU A 277 -25.71 -2.61 -23.78
N LYS A 278 -24.56 -3.32 -23.84
CA LYS A 278 -24.51 -4.79 -23.75
C LYS A 278 -24.76 -5.31 -22.32
N LYS A 279 -24.76 -4.43 -21.34
CA LYS A 279 -25.05 -4.75 -19.94
C LYS A 279 -25.84 -3.62 -19.30
N ASP A 280 -26.73 -3.97 -18.38
CA ASP A 280 -27.46 -2.98 -17.60
C ASP A 280 -26.49 -2.22 -16.67
N GLY A 281 -26.44 -0.90 -16.84
CA GLY A 281 -25.65 0.02 -16.01
C GLY A 281 -24.17 0.13 -16.40
N LEU A 282 -23.50 1.00 -15.65
CA LEU A 282 -22.08 1.27 -15.78
C LEU A 282 -21.25 0.04 -15.38
N GLN A 283 -20.24 -0.30 -16.19
CA GLN A 283 -19.28 -1.36 -15.86
C GLN A 283 -18.01 -0.73 -15.31
N GLU A 284 -17.53 -1.23 -14.19
CA GLU A 284 -16.19 -0.93 -13.70
C GLU A 284 -15.24 -2.05 -14.18
N LEU A 285 -14.14 -1.64 -14.80
CA LEU A 285 -13.11 -2.50 -15.33
C LEU A 285 -11.76 -2.05 -14.77
N THR A 286 -10.80 -2.96 -14.69
CA THR A 286 -9.43 -2.62 -14.35
C THR A 286 -8.48 -3.14 -15.42
N TYR A 287 -7.42 -2.38 -15.71
CA TYR A 287 -6.32 -2.79 -16.56
C TYR A 287 -5.09 -3.03 -15.69
N ILE A 288 -4.54 -4.25 -15.67
CA ILE A 288 -3.36 -4.54 -14.86
C ILE A 288 -2.14 -3.73 -15.33
N ASN A 289 -1.32 -3.32 -14.39
CA ASN A 289 -0.03 -2.69 -14.67
C ASN A 289 1.01 -3.76 -14.98
N ARG A 290 1.61 -3.71 -16.18
CA ARG A 290 2.64 -4.65 -16.64
C ARG A 290 3.54 -4.03 -17.69
N TRP A 291 4.74 -4.56 -17.86
CA TRP A 291 5.62 -4.20 -18.95
C TRP A 291 5.10 -4.77 -20.28
N ASP A 292 5.34 -4.06 -21.39
CA ASP A 292 5.08 -4.61 -22.73
C ASP A 292 6.21 -5.56 -23.12
N LEU A 293 5.96 -6.84 -22.92
CA LEU A 293 6.91 -7.91 -23.20
C LEU A 293 6.42 -8.74 -24.37
N GLN A 294 7.03 -8.53 -25.55
CA GLN A 294 6.70 -9.18 -26.81
C GLN A 294 7.94 -9.84 -27.42
N PRO A 295 7.81 -10.98 -28.13
CA PRO A 295 8.92 -11.51 -28.92
C PRO A 295 9.27 -10.54 -30.06
N LYS A 296 10.53 -10.54 -30.48
CA LYS A 296 10.94 -9.83 -31.69
C LYS A 296 10.16 -10.38 -32.89
N PRO A 297 9.83 -9.55 -33.89
CA PRO A 297 9.08 -10.01 -35.07
C PRO A 297 9.73 -11.23 -35.76
N GLU A 298 11.05 -11.25 -35.88
CA GLU A 298 11.85 -12.34 -36.44
C GLU A 298 11.85 -13.63 -35.62
N ASP A 299 11.60 -13.53 -34.32
CA ASP A 299 11.58 -14.67 -33.38
C ASP A 299 10.16 -15.19 -33.08
N LEU A 300 9.12 -14.56 -33.62
CA LEU A 300 7.72 -14.88 -33.32
C LEU A 300 7.36 -16.36 -33.54
N GLU A 301 7.77 -16.92 -34.67
CA GLU A 301 7.44 -18.32 -34.99
C GLU A 301 8.25 -19.30 -34.10
N ARG A 302 9.49 -18.99 -33.77
CA ARG A 302 10.30 -19.75 -32.81
C ARG A 302 9.67 -19.73 -31.41
N TYR A 303 9.20 -18.56 -30.98
CA TYR A 303 8.48 -18.43 -29.73
C TYR A 303 7.21 -19.29 -29.69
N LYS A 304 6.40 -19.26 -30.76
CA LYS A 304 5.19 -20.10 -30.88
C LYS A 304 5.49 -21.60 -30.85
N GLN A 305 6.68 -22.00 -31.32
CA GLN A 305 7.17 -23.39 -31.26
C GLN A 305 7.70 -23.79 -29.90
N GLY A 306 7.72 -22.87 -28.92
CA GLY A 306 8.16 -23.09 -27.53
C GLY A 306 9.65 -22.89 -27.30
N GLU A 307 10.39 -22.29 -28.25
CA GLU A 307 11.78 -21.92 -28.05
C GLU A 307 11.89 -20.68 -27.13
N LEU A 308 12.97 -20.62 -26.34
CA LEU A 308 13.32 -19.44 -25.58
C LEU A 308 13.87 -18.34 -26.48
N VAL A 309 13.21 -17.20 -26.52
CA VAL A 309 13.65 -16.03 -27.31
C VAL A 309 13.90 -14.81 -26.42
N GLU A 310 14.63 -13.84 -26.90
CA GLU A 310 14.76 -12.55 -26.24
C GLU A 310 13.54 -11.68 -26.52
N PRO A 311 13.04 -10.93 -25.54
CA PRO A 311 11.98 -9.96 -25.81
C PRO A 311 12.49 -8.79 -26.67
N GLN A 312 11.57 -8.13 -27.36
CA GLN A 312 11.88 -6.94 -28.15
C GLN A 312 12.48 -5.82 -27.27
N LYS A 313 11.95 -5.67 -26.05
CA LYS A 313 12.42 -4.70 -25.05
C LYS A 313 12.63 -5.44 -23.73
N PRO A 314 13.87 -5.77 -23.35
CA PRO A 314 14.13 -6.34 -22.04
C PRO A 314 13.89 -5.29 -20.93
N ILE A 315 13.49 -5.74 -19.75
CA ILE A 315 13.33 -4.93 -18.54
C ILE A 315 14.73 -4.75 -17.94
N VAL A 316 15.26 -3.54 -17.95
CA VAL A 316 16.63 -3.26 -17.49
C VAL A 316 16.61 -2.40 -16.23
N TYR A 317 17.22 -2.89 -15.15
CA TYR A 317 17.44 -2.13 -13.93
C TYR A 317 18.89 -1.68 -13.80
N TYR A 318 19.07 -0.41 -13.53
CA TYR A 318 20.38 0.15 -13.21
C TYR A 318 20.53 0.24 -11.69
N VAL A 319 21.56 -0.42 -11.17
CA VAL A 319 21.85 -0.49 -9.74
C VAL A 319 22.81 0.62 -9.35
N ASP A 320 22.40 1.42 -8.36
CA ASP A 320 23.16 2.57 -7.88
C ASP A 320 24.53 2.16 -7.33
N THR A 321 25.57 2.80 -7.85
CA THR A 321 26.94 2.57 -7.38
C THR A 321 27.25 3.17 -6.00
N ALA A 322 26.32 3.94 -5.42
CA ALA A 322 26.36 4.35 -4.02
C ALA A 322 26.02 3.20 -3.04
N ILE A 323 25.44 2.10 -3.53
CA ILE A 323 25.25 0.89 -2.74
C ILE A 323 26.61 0.25 -2.49
N PRO A 324 26.96 -0.11 -1.24
CA PRO A 324 28.22 -0.78 -0.92
C PRO A 324 28.50 -2.00 -1.81
N ASP A 325 29.73 -2.12 -2.31
CA ASP A 325 30.14 -3.18 -3.24
C ASP A 325 29.78 -4.58 -2.77
N LYS A 326 29.95 -4.84 -1.46
CA LYS A 326 29.65 -6.12 -0.82
C LYS A 326 28.17 -6.55 -0.93
N TRP A 327 27.26 -5.62 -1.24
CA TRP A 327 25.80 -5.89 -1.35
C TRP A 327 25.30 -5.85 -2.78
N ARG A 328 25.98 -5.13 -3.70
CA ARG A 328 25.46 -4.92 -5.06
C ARG A 328 25.19 -6.20 -5.83
N ASP A 329 26.06 -7.20 -5.70
CA ASP A 329 25.87 -8.48 -6.39
C ASP A 329 24.66 -9.28 -5.86
N TYR A 330 24.37 -9.18 -4.56
CA TYR A 330 23.16 -9.80 -4.01
C TYR A 330 21.90 -9.11 -4.51
N ILE A 331 21.91 -7.78 -4.63
CA ILE A 331 20.80 -6.99 -5.18
C ILE A 331 20.59 -7.32 -6.65
N LYS A 332 21.66 -7.34 -7.47
CA LYS A 332 21.56 -7.73 -8.88
C LYS A 332 20.98 -9.14 -9.05
N LYS A 333 21.43 -10.08 -8.25
CA LYS A 333 20.86 -11.43 -8.23
C LYS A 333 19.37 -11.43 -7.88
N GLY A 334 18.95 -10.62 -6.89
CA GLY A 334 17.53 -10.49 -6.52
C GLY A 334 16.66 -9.91 -7.64
N ILE A 335 17.19 -8.99 -8.44
CA ILE A 335 16.53 -8.49 -9.65
C ILE A 335 16.38 -9.61 -10.68
N GLU A 336 17.45 -10.34 -10.94
CA GLU A 336 17.52 -11.37 -11.97
C GLU A 336 16.86 -12.70 -11.56
N ASP A 337 16.52 -12.90 -10.29
CA ASP A 337 15.76 -14.06 -9.81
C ASP A 337 14.41 -14.24 -10.54
N TRP A 338 13.82 -13.15 -11.01
CA TRP A 338 12.57 -13.18 -11.80
C TRP A 338 12.74 -13.80 -13.19
N GLN A 339 13.98 -13.93 -13.68
CA GLN A 339 14.24 -14.51 -15.00
C GLN A 339 13.65 -15.90 -15.16
N VAL A 340 13.66 -16.73 -14.10
CA VAL A 340 13.08 -18.09 -14.16
C VAL A 340 11.57 -18.09 -14.45
N ALA A 341 10.86 -17.06 -14.00
CA ALA A 341 9.43 -16.92 -14.26
C ALA A 341 9.17 -16.49 -15.72
N PHE A 342 10.04 -15.66 -16.27
CA PHE A 342 9.97 -15.27 -17.68
C PHE A 342 10.40 -16.40 -18.62
N GLU A 343 11.33 -17.25 -18.24
CA GLU A 343 11.70 -18.45 -19.01
C GLU A 343 10.56 -19.45 -19.11
N GLU A 344 9.77 -19.63 -18.04
CA GLU A 344 8.58 -20.49 -18.07
C GLU A 344 7.51 -20.02 -19.08
N ILE A 345 7.56 -18.76 -19.50
CA ILE A 345 6.67 -18.20 -20.51
C ILE A 345 7.34 -17.97 -21.88
N GLY A 346 8.59 -18.41 -22.04
CA GLY A 346 9.31 -18.42 -23.32
C GLY A 346 10.33 -17.30 -23.53
N PHE A 347 10.62 -16.48 -22.51
CA PHE A 347 11.58 -15.36 -22.64
C PHE A 347 12.88 -15.58 -21.87
N LYS A 348 14.01 -15.59 -22.55
CA LYS A 348 15.34 -15.47 -21.94
C LYS A 348 15.79 -14.02 -21.90
N ASN A 349 16.65 -13.65 -20.96
CA ASN A 349 17.17 -12.29 -20.80
C ASN A 349 16.07 -11.22 -20.73
N ALA A 350 14.92 -11.58 -20.16
CA ALA A 350 13.77 -10.69 -20.08
C ALA A 350 13.96 -9.59 -19.04
N ILE A 351 14.69 -9.89 -17.96
CA ILE A 351 15.05 -8.93 -16.90
C ILE A 351 16.55 -8.96 -16.66
N VAL A 352 17.18 -7.78 -16.59
CA VAL A 352 18.64 -7.63 -16.53
C VAL A 352 19.02 -6.54 -15.55
N ALA A 353 20.00 -6.80 -14.70
CA ALA A 353 20.60 -5.84 -13.78
C ALA A 353 21.95 -5.33 -14.30
N LYS A 354 22.16 -4.01 -14.27
CA LYS A 354 23.40 -3.33 -14.66
C LYS A 354 23.79 -2.33 -13.59
N ASP A 355 25.07 -2.03 -13.46
CA ASP A 355 25.50 -0.90 -12.63
C ASP A 355 25.19 0.44 -13.34
N TYR A 356 25.08 1.53 -12.58
CA TYR A 356 25.02 2.87 -13.17
C TYR A 356 26.19 3.08 -14.12
N PRO A 357 25.96 3.51 -15.35
CA PRO A 357 27.05 3.77 -16.29
C PRO A 357 27.92 4.92 -15.77
N LYS A 358 29.24 4.67 -15.68
CA LYS A 358 30.19 5.65 -15.13
C LYS A 358 30.53 6.79 -16.10
N ASP A 359 30.49 6.48 -17.39
CA ASP A 359 31.03 7.35 -18.45
C ASP A 359 29.95 7.87 -19.42
N ASP A 360 28.66 7.68 -19.10
CA ASP A 360 27.57 8.24 -19.91
C ASP A 360 27.09 9.58 -19.34
N PRO A 361 27.45 10.72 -19.96
CA PRO A 361 27.02 12.03 -19.50
C PRO A 361 25.51 12.27 -19.62
N ASN A 362 24.81 11.44 -20.39
CA ASN A 362 23.36 11.52 -20.59
C ASN A 362 22.58 10.69 -19.57
N PHE A 363 23.22 9.79 -18.86
CA PHE A 363 22.57 9.03 -17.81
C PHE A 363 22.19 9.96 -16.63
N ASP A 364 20.94 9.91 -16.25
CA ASP A 364 20.43 10.56 -15.07
C ASP A 364 19.41 9.62 -14.42
N PRO A 365 19.64 9.17 -13.18
CA PRO A 365 18.69 8.26 -12.53
C PRO A 365 17.28 8.88 -12.36
N ASP A 366 17.14 10.20 -12.42
CA ASP A 366 15.84 10.87 -12.40
C ASP A 366 15.15 10.88 -13.77
N ASP A 367 15.82 10.40 -14.82
CA ASP A 367 15.24 10.26 -16.16
C ASP A 367 14.37 9.01 -16.24
N ILE A 368 13.12 9.20 -16.64
CA ILE A 368 12.12 8.12 -16.71
C ILE A 368 12.46 7.01 -17.72
N ARG A 369 13.41 7.24 -18.59
CA ARG A 369 13.89 6.20 -19.52
C ARG A 369 14.66 5.08 -18.81
N TYR A 370 15.08 5.30 -17.56
CA TYR A 370 15.88 4.35 -16.80
C TYR A 370 15.12 3.90 -15.56
N SER A 371 14.97 2.61 -15.39
CA SER A 371 14.53 2.01 -14.15
C SER A 371 15.73 1.80 -13.25
N CYS A 372 15.68 2.28 -12.03
CA CYS A 372 16.81 2.34 -11.14
C CYS A 372 16.54 1.67 -9.79
N TYR A 373 17.53 0.90 -9.30
CA TYR A 373 17.59 0.47 -7.91
C TYR A 373 18.45 1.47 -7.14
N ARG A 374 17.81 2.37 -6.36
CA ARG A 374 18.41 3.60 -5.82
C ARG A 374 18.74 3.49 -4.36
N MET A 375 19.94 3.93 -3.97
CA MET A 375 20.31 4.13 -2.57
C MET A 375 19.72 5.43 -2.03
N ILE A 376 18.91 5.33 -0.98
CA ILE A 376 18.30 6.49 -0.31
C ILE A 376 18.75 6.52 1.15
N THR A 377 19.55 7.51 1.51
CA THR A 377 19.98 7.70 2.92
C THR A 377 18.87 8.35 3.73
N THR A 378 18.22 7.58 4.58
CA THR A 378 17.10 8.02 5.42
C THR A 378 17.03 7.19 6.69
N PRO A 379 16.50 7.73 7.82
CA PRO A 379 16.24 6.94 9.01
C PRO A 379 15.07 5.95 8.87
N ILE A 380 14.31 6.00 7.78
CA ILE A 380 13.17 5.11 7.54
C ILE A 380 13.65 3.68 7.32
N GLN A 381 13.07 2.74 8.05
CA GLN A 381 13.35 1.30 7.95
C GLN A 381 12.38 0.64 6.96
N ASN A 382 12.59 0.86 5.67
CA ASN A 382 11.72 0.34 4.62
C ASN A 382 12.48 0.18 3.29
N SER A 383 11.80 -0.36 2.28
CA SER A 383 12.09 -0.29 0.86
C SER A 383 10.78 -0.08 0.11
N MET A 384 10.83 0.32 -1.14
CA MET A 384 9.63 0.53 -1.96
C MET A 384 9.94 0.28 -3.43
N GLY A 385 9.06 -0.43 -4.13
CA GLY A 385 9.12 -0.65 -5.57
C GLY A 385 8.03 0.08 -6.36
N PRO A 386 8.03 1.43 -6.44
CA PRO A 386 7.05 2.15 -7.22
C PRO A 386 7.25 1.98 -8.72
N SER A 387 6.16 1.98 -9.47
CA SER A 387 6.15 2.03 -10.92
C SER A 387 5.38 3.23 -11.47
N CYS A 388 5.71 3.64 -12.69
CA CYS A 388 5.01 4.64 -13.46
C CYS A 388 4.38 3.95 -14.67
N ALA A 389 3.05 3.91 -14.72
CA ALA A 389 2.31 3.25 -15.78
C ALA A 389 1.56 4.26 -16.66
N ASP A 390 1.40 3.91 -17.94
CA ASP A 390 0.52 4.62 -18.87
C ASP A 390 -0.94 4.34 -18.50
N PRO A 391 -1.68 5.35 -18.04
CA PRO A 391 -3.05 5.12 -17.58
C PRO A 391 -4.02 4.74 -18.71
N ARG A 392 -3.61 4.77 -20.00
CA ARG A 392 -4.44 4.33 -21.13
C ARG A 392 -4.51 2.80 -21.23
N SER A 393 -3.43 2.09 -20.82
CA SER A 393 -3.27 0.63 -21.02
C SER A 393 -2.81 -0.16 -19.81
N GLY A 394 -2.26 0.52 -18.79
CA GLY A 394 -1.52 -0.12 -17.72
C GLY A 394 -0.08 -0.51 -18.10
N GLU A 395 0.46 -0.05 -19.24
CA GLU A 395 1.86 -0.29 -19.61
C GLU A 395 2.79 0.37 -18.58
N ILE A 396 3.63 -0.40 -17.92
CA ILE A 396 4.67 0.14 -17.06
C ILE A 396 5.77 0.74 -17.95
N ILE A 397 5.99 2.03 -17.80
CA ILE A 397 7.01 2.78 -18.54
C ILE A 397 8.33 2.79 -17.78
N GLN A 398 8.25 2.82 -16.45
CA GLN A 398 9.40 2.81 -15.56
C GLN A 398 9.02 2.18 -14.22
N GLY A 399 9.96 1.39 -13.65
CA GLY A 399 9.88 0.90 -12.28
C GLY A 399 11.17 1.25 -11.53
N ASP A 400 11.07 1.88 -10.38
CA ASP A 400 12.21 2.16 -9.52
C ASP A 400 12.12 1.34 -8.23
N VAL A 401 13.26 1.01 -7.64
CA VAL A 401 13.31 0.56 -6.25
C VAL A 401 14.04 1.60 -5.41
N LEU A 402 13.38 2.05 -4.36
CA LEU A 402 13.92 2.98 -3.38
C LEU A 402 14.45 2.18 -2.20
N PHE A 403 15.73 1.90 -2.20
CA PHE A 403 16.43 1.15 -1.17
C PHE A 403 16.84 2.10 -0.03
N TYR A 404 16.10 2.09 1.06
CA TYR A 404 16.40 2.94 2.21
C TYR A 404 17.53 2.34 3.03
N SER A 405 18.57 3.15 3.30
CA SER A 405 19.80 2.69 3.97
C SER A 405 19.54 2.00 5.31
N ASN A 406 18.51 2.41 6.03
CA ASN A 406 18.20 1.87 7.35
C ASN A 406 17.36 0.58 7.35
N ILE A 407 17.04 0.02 6.17
CA ILE A 407 16.43 -1.32 6.07
C ILE A 407 17.35 -2.40 6.64
N ILE A 408 18.66 -2.19 6.60
CA ILE A 408 19.66 -3.10 7.17
C ILE A 408 19.37 -3.41 8.64
N LYS A 409 19.00 -2.38 9.41
CA LYS A 409 18.63 -2.53 10.81
C LYS A 409 17.37 -3.38 10.97
N LEU A 410 16.38 -3.14 10.14
CA LEU A 410 15.12 -3.89 10.13
C LEU A 410 15.36 -5.37 9.84
N LEU A 411 16.10 -5.68 8.78
CA LEU A 411 16.43 -7.04 8.38
C LEU A 411 17.24 -7.76 9.45
N HIS A 412 18.20 -7.05 10.07
CA HIS A 412 18.97 -7.60 11.17
C HIS A 412 18.06 -8.01 12.34
N ASN A 413 17.20 -7.10 12.79
CA ASN A 413 16.33 -7.32 13.95
C ASN A 413 15.37 -8.48 13.69
N TRP A 414 14.69 -8.50 12.53
CA TRP A 414 13.77 -9.58 12.19
C TRP A 414 14.46 -10.93 12.10
N ARG A 415 15.57 -11.01 11.40
CA ARG A 415 16.29 -12.27 11.24
C ARG A 415 16.82 -12.78 12.59
N PHE A 416 17.29 -11.88 13.45
CA PHE A 416 17.70 -12.24 14.80
C PHE A 416 16.54 -12.82 15.61
N VAL A 417 15.42 -12.10 15.78
CA VAL A 417 14.35 -12.57 16.67
C VAL A 417 13.60 -13.78 16.13
N GLN A 418 13.64 -14.01 14.82
CA GLN A 418 12.93 -15.12 14.19
C GLN A 418 13.79 -16.37 14.01
N THR A 419 15.12 -16.26 13.92
CA THR A 419 15.96 -17.41 13.60
C THR A 419 17.15 -17.65 14.52
N ALA A 420 17.43 -16.77 15.49
CA ALA A 420 18.62 -16.90 16.35
C ALA A 420 18.69 -18.21 17.15
N THR A 421 17.57 -18.87 17.41
CA THR A 421 17.57 -20.19 18.09
C THR A 421 18.12 -21.29 17.22
N VAL A 422 18.00 -21.19 15.90
CA VAL A 422 18.38 -22.23 14.92
C VAL A 422 19.66 -21.84 14.16
N ASP A 423 19.85 -20.52 13.87
CA ASP A 423 20.99 -20.01 13.12
C ASP A 423 22.00 -19.26 14.01
N PRO A 424 23.14 -19.88 14.36
CA PRO A 424 24.18 -19.19 15.12
C PRO A 424 24.81 -17.99 14.38
N LYS A 425 24.75 -17.94 13.05
CA LYS A 425 25.34 -16.85 12.25
C LYS A 425 24.70 -15.48 12.56
N VAL A 426 23.44 -15.47 13.05
CA VAL A 426 22.71 -14.24 13.37
C VAL A 426 22.89 -13.77 14.83
N ARG A 427 23.63 -14.51 15.67
CA ARG A 427 23.94 -14.14 17.06
C ARG A 427 25.14 -13.19 17.13
N LYS A 428 25.08 -12.11 16.35
CA LYS A 428 26.15 -11.12 16.18
C LYS A 428 25.55 -9.72 16.03
N ALA A 429 26.27 -8.73 16.47
CA ALA A 429 25.92 -7.33 16.29
C ALA A 429 25.90 -6.92 14.80
N VAL A 430 26.86 -7.42 14.03
CA VAL A 430 26.95 -7.20 12.59
C VAL A 430 26.99 -8.55 11.90
N PHE A 431 26.04 -8.79 11.00
CA PHE A 431 26.05 -10.02 10.21
C PHE A 431 27.19 -10.02 9.21
N ASP A 432 27.69 -11.22 8.90
CA ASP A 432 28.61 -11.39 7.77
C ASP A 432 27.91 -11.03 6.44
N ASP A 433 28.73 -10.77 5.41
CA ASP A 433 28.24 -10.29 4.12
C ASP A 433 27.30 -11.28 3.42
N GLU A 434 27.50 -12.60 3.60
CA GLU A 434 26.59 -13.64 3.07
C GLU A 434 25.23 -13.58 3.75
N THR A 435 25.22 -13.50 5.08
CA THR A 435 24.00 -13.47 5.87
C THR A 435 23.15 -12.23 5.58
N MET A 436 23.74 -11.04 5.58
CA MET A 436 23.05 -9.80 5.22
C MET A 436 22.72 -9.77 3.73
N GLY A 437 23.64 -10.18 2.87
CA GLY A 437 23.45 -10.22 1.42
C GLY A 437 22.26 -11.09 1.01
N SER A 438 22.07 -12.27 1.62
CA SER A 438 20.90 -13.12 1.35
C SER A 438 19.59 -12.44 1.74
N SER A 439 19.56 -11.66 2.82
CA SER A 439 18.40 -10.89 3.23
C SER A 439 18.10 -9.74 2.25
N LEU A 440 19.15 -9.09 1.74
CA LEU A 440 19.03 -8.04 0.73
C LEU A 440 18.56 -8.57 -0.62
N ARG A 441 19.02 -9.76 -1.02
CA ARG A 441 18.55 -10.44 -2.24
C ARG A 441 17.04 -10.73 -2.15
N TYR A 442 16.57 -11.22 -1.01
CA TYR A 442 15.15 -11.42 -0.74
C TYR A 442 14.34 -10.12 -0.92
N VAL A 443 14.78 -9.03 -0.26
CA VAL A 443 14.11 -7.73 -0.38
C VAL A 443 14.15 -7.22 -1.82
N ALA A 444 15.29 -7.34 -2.51
CA ALA A 444 15.39 -6.92 -3.90
C ALA A 444 14.40 -7.67 -4.79
N ALA A 445 14.30 -8.99 -4.66
CA ALA A 445 13.33 -9.78 -5.41
C ALA A 445 11.88 -9.36 -5.12
N HIS A 446 11.55 -9.08 -3.85
CA HIS A 446 10.22 -8.61 -3.44
C HIS A 446 9.87 -7.26 -4.08
N GLU A 447 10.76 -6.25 -3.95
CA GLU A 447 10.51 -4.91 -4.50
C GLU A 447 10.44 -4.91 -6.04
N ILE A 448 11.24 -5.74 -6.69
CA ILE A 448 11.13 -5.95 -8.14
C ILE A 448 9.76 -6.53 -8.51
N GLY A 449 9.21 -7.46 -7.71
CA GLY A 449 7.85 -7.96 -7.92
C GLY A 449 6.82 -6.85 -8.01
N HIS A 450 6.91 -5.83 -7.15
CA HIS A 450 6.05 -4.64 -7.24
C HIS A 450 6.25 -3.86 -8.54
N THR A 451 7.48 -3.70 -8.97
CA THR A 451 7.78 -3.01 -10.24
C THR A 451 7.42 -3.84 -11.49
N LEU A 452 7.13 -5.12 -11.31
CA LEU A 452 6.51 -5.99 -12.32
C LEU A 452 4.98 -5.97 -12.26
N GLY A 453 4.39 -5.12 -11.42
CA GLY A 453 2.95 -4.94 -11.28
C GLY A 453 2.31 -5.79 -10.19
N LEU A 454 3.05 -6.65 -9.48
CA LEU A 454 2.47 -7.56 -8.48
C LEU A 454 2.16 -6.83 -7.16
N MET A 455 1.00 -7.11 -6.61
CA MET A 455 0.60 -6.72 -5.25
C MET A 455 1.07 -7.75 -4.22
N HIS A 456 1.03 -7.38 -2.93
CA HIS A 456 1.24 -8.33 -1.85
C HIS A 456 0.27 -9.49 -1.91
N ASN A 457 0.76 -10.71 -1.65
CA ASN A 457 -0.05 -11.91 -1.50
C ASN A 457 0.02 -12.45 -0.07
N PHE A 458 -0.70 -11.85 0.87
CA PHE A 458 -0.71 -12.23 2.28
C PHE A 458 -1.47 -13.55 2.57
N GLY A 459 -2.11 -14.13 1.56
CA GLY A 459 -2.71 -15.47 1.65
C GLY A 459 -1.76 -16.61 1.30
N ALA A 460 -0.55 -16.32 0.83
CA ALA A 460 0.34 -17.35 0.33
C ALA A 460 0.86 -18.26 1.45
N SER A 461 1.36 -17.72 2.56
CA SER A 461 1.91 -18.48 3.68
C SER A 461 0.90 -19.46 4.31
N TYR A 462 -0.37 -19.11 4.31
CA TYR A 462 -1.44 -19.96 4.84
C TYR A 462 -1.60 -21.30 4.10
N SER A 463 -1.10 -21.40 2.86
CA SER A 463 -1.19 -22.65 2.08
C SER A 463 -0.30 -23.77 2.63
N TYR A 464 0.64 -23.48 3.52
CA TYR A 464 1.57 -24.48 4.05
C TYR A 464 1.19 -24.94 5.45
N PRO A 465 1.09 -26.28 5.69
CA PRO A 465 0.93 -26.78 7.05
C PRO A 465 2.13 -26.36 7.93
N VAL A 466 1.84 -25.88 9.15
CA VAL A 466 2.87 -25.43 10.10
C VAL A 466 3.96 -26.48 10.32
N ASP A 467 3.59 -27.79 10.42
CA ASP A 467 4.58 -28.86 10.62
C ASP A 467 5.50 -29.03 9.41
N SER A 468 5.04 -28.71 8.20
CA SER A 468 5.86 -28.78 6.99
C SER A 468 6.99 -27.73 6.99
N LEU A 469 6.80 -26.61 7.67
CA LEU A 469 7.82 -25.58 7.85
C LEU A 469 8.98 -26.03 8.76
N ARG A 470 8.82 -27.13 9.48
CA ARG A 470 9.85 -27.80 10.27
C ARG A 470 10.55 -28.96 9.53
N SER A 471 10.11 -29.25 8.30
CA SER A 471 10.68 -30.30 7.47
C SER A 471 11.74 -29.75 6.53
N ALA A 472 12.96 -30.26 6.62
CA ALA A 472 14.04 -29.90 5.70
C ALA A 472 13.69 -30.22 4.24
N THR A 473 13.15 -31.43 3.98
CA THR A 473 12.76 -31.85 2.62
C THR A 473 11.69 -30.94 2.03
N PHE A 474 10.70 -30.52 2.82
CA PHE A 474 9.65 -29.62 2.36
C PHE A 474 10.20 -28.22 2.09
N THR A 475 10.88 -27.63 3.09
CA THR A 475 11.33 -26.23 2.99
C THR A 475 12.46 -26.03 1.99
N GLN A 476 13.32 -27.02 1.75
CA GLN A 476 14.31 -26.98 0.69
C GLN A 476 13.69 -27.01 -0.72
N LYS A 477 12.52 -27.65 -0.87
CA LYS A 477 11.83 -27.74 -2.15
C LYS A 477 10.90 -26.54 -2.40
N TYR A 478 10.16 -26.14 -1.40
CA TYR A 478 9.07 -25.15 -1.55
C TYR A 478 9.34 -23.82 -0.82
N GLY A 479 10.41 -23.72 -0.03
CA GLY A 479 10.66 -22.57 0.82
C GLY A 479 9.69 -22.46 1.98
N THR A 480 9.46 -21.25 2.45
CA THR A 480 8.58 -20.94 3.59
C THR A 480 7.23 -20.38 3.16
N THR A 481 7.06 -20.03 1.88
CA THR A 481 5.85 -19.48 1.27
C THR A 481 5.86 -19.73 -0.25
N PRO A 482 4.72 -19.90 -0.91
CA PRO A 482 4.65 -20.00 -2.36
C PRO A 482 4.75 -18.66 -3.09
N SER A 483 4.91 -17.53 -2.41
CA SER A 483 5.06 -16.21 -3.03
C SER A 483 6.09 -15.35 -2.31
N ILE A 484 7.01 -14.74 -3.09
CA ILE A 484 7.93 -13.72 -2.58
C ILE A 484 7.19 -12.43 -2.19
N MET A 485 5.98 -12.23 -2.70
CA MET A 485 5.14 -11.08 -2.41
C MET A 485 4.40 -11.18 -1.07
N ASP A 486 4.65 -12.24 -0.30
CA ASP A 486 4.18 -12.40 1.08
C ASP A 486 5.19 -11.83 2.09
N TYR A 487 4.69 -11.32 3.21
CA TYR A 487 5.53 -10.84 4.31
C TYR A 487 5.86 -11.93 5.33
N THR A 488 6.25 -13.12 4.88
CA THR A 488 6.62 -14.23 5.78
C THR A 488 7.89 -13.98 6.57
N ARG A 489 8.74 -13.07 6.14
CA ARG A 489 10.03 -12.71 6.73
C ARG A 489 10.96 -13.91 6.82
N TYR A 490 11.05 -14.56 8.01
CA TYR A 490 11.93 -15.69 8.25
C TYR A 490 11.17 -16.81 8.97
N ASN A 491 11.68 -18.04 8.88
CA ASN A 491 11.02 -19.21 9.45
C ASN A 491 11.15 -19.27 10.99
N TYR A 492 10.27 -18.56 11.68
CA TYR A 492 10.22 -18.55 13.15
C TYR A 492 9.61 -19.82 13.76
N VAL A 493 9.06 -20.71 12.93
CA VAL A 493 8.49 -21.99 13.35
C VAL A 493 9.56 -23.04 13.61
N ALA A 494 10.67 -22.96 12.89
CA ALA A 494 11.82 -23.87 13.03
C ALA A 494 12.33 -23.88 14.48
N GLN A 495 12.71 -25.06 14.97
CA GLN A 495 13.16 -25.29 16.34
C GLN A 495 14.65 -25.69 16.36
N PRO A 496 15.39 -25.55 17.48
CA PRO A 496 16.80 -25.89 17.57
C PRO A 496 17.16 -27.31 17.14
N GLU A 497 16.23 -28.24 17.27
CA GLU A 497 16.36 -29.61 16.83
C GLU A 497 16.21 -29.85 15.32
N ASP A 498 15.61 -28.90 14.59
CA ASP A 498 15.34 -29.04 13.16
C ASP A 498 16.59 -28.75 12.33
N LYS A 499 17.15 -29.81 11.72
CA LYS A 499 18.38 -29.69 10.90
C LYS A 499 18.06 -29.51 9.42
N GLY A 500 18.75 -28.59 8.76
CA GLY A 500 18.66 -28.38 7.30
C GLY A 500 17.37 -27.73 6.83
N VAL A 501 16.57 -27.19 7.72
CA VAL A 501 15.34 -26.44 7.41
C VAL A 501 15.71 -25.10 6.78
N ALA A 502 15.02 -24.69 5.72
CA ALA A 502 15.18 -23.34 5.16
C ALA A 502 14.62 -22.31 6.14
N LEU A 503 15.43 -21.29 6.42
CA LEU A 503 15.10 -20.21 7.37
C LEU A 503 14.71 -18.91 6.69
N THR A 504 14.96 -18.79 5.39
CA THR A 504 14.64 -17.63 4.57
C THR A 504 13.53 -17.99 3.58
N PRO A 505 12.73 -17.01 3.12
CA PRO A 505 11.77 -17.22 2.04
C PRO A 505 12.46 -17.74 0.78
N PRO A 506 11.73 -18.40 -0.12
CA PRO A 506 12.25 -18.77 -1.43
C PRO A 506 12.55 -17.52 -2.24
N LEU A 507 13.41 -17.62 -3.24
CA LEU A 507 13.67 -16.50 -4.15
C LEU A 507 12.40 -16.13 -4.94
N LEU A 508 11.76 -17.15 -5.54
CA LEU A 508 10.44 -17.06 -6.14
C LEU A 508 9.64 -18.31 -5.81
N GLY A 509 8.37 -18.12 -5.49
CA GLY A 509 7.45 -19.21 -5.25
C GLY A 509 6.66 -19.63 -6.51
N VAL A 510 5.86 -20.67 -6.35
CA VAL A 510 5.03 -21.18 -7.46
C VAL A 510 3.92 -20.20 -7.86
N TYR A 511 3.41 -19.44 -6.88
CA TYR A 511 2.43 -18.38 -7.18
C TYR A 511 3.05 -17.26 -8.02
N ASP A 512 4.26 -16.83 -7.72
CA ASP A 512 4.92 -15.73 -8.43
C ASP A 512 5.10 -16.06 -9.92
N LYS A 513 5.55 -17.27 -10.21
CA LYS A 513 5.69 -17.78 -11.59
C LYS A 513 4.35 -17.85 -12.30
N PHE A 514 3.32 -18.30 -11.60
CA PHE A 514 1.97 -18.33 -12.13
C PHE A 514 1.41 -16.93 -12.40
N ALA A 515 1.63 -15.98 -11.50
CA ALA A 515 1.22 -14.59 -11.67
C ALA A 515 1.91 -13.94 -12.87
N ILE A 516 3.22 -14.17 -13.05
CA ILE A 516 3.95 -13.74 -14.25
C ILE A 516 3.39 -14.41 -15.52
N LYS A 517 3.12 -15.71 -15.49
CA LYS A 517 2.46 -16.38 -16.62
C LYS A 517 1.13 -15.72 -16.97
N TRP A 518 0.29 -15.49 -15.98
CA TRP A 518 -1.03 -14.92 -16.17
C TRP A 518 -0.97 -13.48 -16.68
N GLY A 519 -0.07 -12.66 -16.14
CA GLY A 519 0.05 -11.25 -16.52
C GLY A 519 0.80 -11.01 -17.83
N TYR A 520 1.81 -11.84 -18.16
CA TYR A 520 2.79 -11.50 -19.20
C TYR A 520 2.77 -12.41 -20.41
N LYS A 521 2.30 -13.68 -20.28
CA LYS A 521 2.31 -14.59 -21.46
C LYS A 521 1.44 -14.03 -22.58
N PRO A 522 2.02 -13.81 -23.80
CA PRO A 522 1.26 -13.34 -24.95
C PRO A 522 0.14 -14.32 -25.34
N ILE A 523 -1.01 -13.79 -25.71
CA ILE A 523 -2.17 -14.54 -26.24
C ILE A 523 -2.40 -14.02 -27.66
N PHE A 524 -1.82 -14.69 -28.65
CA PHE A 524 -1.79 -14.20 -30.04
C PHE A 524 -3.13 -14.28 -30.74
N ASP A 525 -4.00 -15.23 -30.34
CA ASP A 525 -5.31 -15.43 -30.95
C ASP A 525 -6.36 -14.41 -30.49
N ALA A 526 -6.02 -13.55 -29.49
CA ALA A 526 -6.87 -12.50 -28.99
C ALA A 526 -6.62 -11.19 -29.75
N ALA A 527 -7.66 -10.56 -30.26
CA ALA A 527 -7.62 -9.25 -30.89
C ALA A 527 -7.87 -8.10 -29.87
N SER A 528 -8.57 -8.39 -28.79
CA SER A 528 -8.96 -7.43 -27.75
C SER A 528 -8.74 -7.97 -26.34
N PRO A 529 -8.77 -7.12 -25.30
CA PRO A 529 -8.75 -7.58 -23.90
C PRO A 529 -9.91 -8.53 -23.55
N GLU A 530 -11.05 -8.37 -24.20
CA GLU A 530 -12.22 -9.23 -23.98
C GLU A 530 -11.96 -10.67 -24.47
N ASP A 531 -11.25 -10.84 -25.56
CA ASP A 531 -10.91 -12.15 -26.14
C ASP A 531 -9.94 -12.94 -25.25
N GLU A 532 -9.12 -12.26 -24.45
CA GLU A 532 -8.19 -12.90 -23.51
C GLU A 532 -8.88 -13.58 -22.31
N LYS A 533 -10.09 -13.12 -21.94
CA LYS A 533 -10.78 -13.55 -20.71
C LYS A 533 -10.94 -15.05 -20.59
N ALA A 534 -11.33 -15.72 -21.67
CA ALA A 534 -11.56 -17.16 -21.64
C ALA A 534 -10.27 -17.93 -21.29
N THR A 535 -9.16 -17.56 -21.93
CA THR A 535 -7.84 -18.17 -21.70
C THR A 535 -7.32 -17.88 -20.31
N LEU A 536 -7.41 -16.63 -19.87
CA LEU A 536 -6.97 -16.21 -18.52
C LEU A 536 -7.77 -16.92 -17.43
N ASN A 537 -9.09 -17.00 -17.56
CA ASN A 537 -9.94 -17.73 -16.62
C ASN A 537 -9.65 -19.24 -16.60
N LYS A 538 -9.34 -19.85 -17.78
CA LYS A 538 -8.93 -21.25 -17.86
C LYS A 538 -7.66 -21.50 -17.04
N TRP A 539 -6.65 -20.65 -17.16
CA TRP A 539 -5.40 -20.80 -16.39
C TRP A 539 -5.64 -20.71 -14.87
N ILE A 540 -6.54 -19.85 -14.41
CA ILE A 540 -6.90 -19.76 -12.99
C ILE A 540 -7.62 -21.04 -12.54
N LYS A 541 -8.62 -21.52 -13.31
CA LYS A 541 -9.38 -22.73 -13.01
C LYS A 541 -8.51 -23.98 -12.92
N GLU A 542 -7.46 -24.09 -13.73
CA GLU A 542 -6.50 -25.19 -13.66
C GLU A 542 -5.77 -25.27 -12.32
N LYS A 543 -5.72 -24.16 -11.54
CA LYS A 543 -5.04 -24.02 -10.25
C LYS A 543 -5.97 -23.83 -9.07
N GLU A 544 -7.24 -23.69 -9.28
CA GLU A 544 -8.25 -23.26 -8.28
C GLU A 544 -8.31 -24.15 -7.02
N ASN A 545 -7.95 -25.43 -7.15
CA ASN A 545 -8.00 -26.38 -6.04
C ASN A 545 -6.64 -26.59 -5.35
N ASP A 546 -5.59 -25.91 -5.81
CA ASP A 546 -4.27 -25.97 -5.18
C ASP A 546 -4.07 -24.68 -4.36
N PRO A 547 -4.03 -24.76 -3.02
CA PRO A 547 -3.92 -23.57 -2.16
C PRO A 547 -2.65 -22.77 -2.40
N MET A 548 -1.58 -23.37 -2.95
CA MET A 548 -0.34 -22.67 -3.25
C MET A 548 -0.48 -21.59 -4.35
N TYR A 549 -1.59 -21.61 -5.11
CA TYR A 549 -1.87 -20.63 -6.16
C TYR A 549 -2.94 -19.61 -5.76
N LYS A 550 -3.39 -19.65 -4.50
CA LYS A 550 -4.38 -18.69 -3.99
C LYS A 550 -3.74 -17.31 -3.82
N TYR A 551 -4.45 -16.29 -4.27
CA TYR A 551 -4.18 -14.90 -3.94
C TYR A 551 -4.97 -14.47 -2.71
N GLY A 552 -4.31 -13.82 -1.76
CA GLY A 552 -4.92 -13.18 -0.61
C GLY A 552 -4.42 -11.74 -0.49
N PRO A 553 -5.27 -10.74 -0.73
CA PRO A 553 -4.86 -9.34 -0.74
C PRO A 553 -4.47 -8.85 0.65
N GLN A 554 -3.68 -7.77 0.69
CA GLN A 554 -3.38 -7.06 1.93
C GLN A 554 -4.67 -6.54 2.58
N PRO A 555 -4.90 -6.80 3.88
CA PRO A 555 -6.03 -6.24 4.62
C PRO A 555 -6.01 -4.71 4.58
N PHE A 556 -7.20 -4.11 4.42
CA PHE A 556 -7.29 -2.66 4.29
C PHE A 556 -7.15 -1.91 5.64
N ILE A 557 -7.83 -2.39 6.68
CA ILE A 557 -7.85 -1.73 8.00
C ILE A 557 -7.54 -2.72 9.11
N ASN A 558 -8.30 -3.80 9.20
CA ASN A 558 -8.15 -4.83 10.20
C ASN A 558 -7.96 -6.19 9.52
N GLU A 559 -7.10 -6.99 10.09
CA GLU A 559 -7.00 -8.38 9.69
C GLU A 559 -8.22 -9.12 10.28
N VAL A 560 -9.14 -9.55 9.44
CA VAL A 560 -10.34 -10.32 9.81
C VAL A 560 -10.34 -11.71 9.18
N ASP A 561 -9.54 -11.91 8.14
CA ASP A 561 -9.34 -13.19 7.47
C ASP A 561 -8.09 -13.89 8.01
N PRO A 562 -8.23 -15.00 8.75
CA PRO A 562 -7.08 -15.72 9.29
C PRO A 562 -6.17 -16.34 8.23
N SER A 563 -6.60 -16.40 6.98
CA SER A 563 -5.78 -16.85 5.86
C SER A 563 -5.00 -15.73 5.14
N CYS A 564 -5.21 -14.46 5.52
CA CYS A 564 -4.58 -13.30 4.87
C CYS A 564 -4.03 -12.36 5.94
N LYS A 565 -2.90 -12.70 6.53
CA LYS A 565 -2.25 -11.91 7.59
C LYS A 565 -0.85 -11.49 7.18
N SER A 566 -0.38 -10.40 7.75
CA SER A 566 0.97 -9.92 7.57
C SER A 566 1.94 -10.59 8.54
N GLU A 567 3.10 -11.03 8.06
CA GLU A 567 4.22 -11.53 8.87
C GLU A 567 3.91 -12.83 9.63
N ASP A 568 2.93 -13.62 9.19
CA ASP A 568 2.60 -14.93 9.73
C ASP A 568 3.20 -16.09 8.92
N LEU A 569 3.08 -17.29 9.43
CA LEU A 569 3.54 -18.53 8.79
C LEU A 569 2.55 -19.67 9.03
N GLY A 570 2.20 -20.34 7.95
CA GLY A 570 1.46 -21.59 7.98
C GLY A 570 -0.03 -21.44 8.23
N ASP A 571 -0.72 -22.57 8.15
CA ASP A 571 -2.18 -22.71 8.21
C ASP A 571 -2.80 -22.56 9.61
N ASN A 572 -1.97 -22.48 10.65
CA ASN A 572 -2.44 -22.44 12.04
C ASN A 572 -1.61 -21.48 12.90
N ALA A 573 -2.15 -20.28 13.10
CA ALA A 573 -1.48 -19.20 13.85
C ALA A 573 -1.21 -19.57 15.32
N VAL A 574 -2.05 -20.38 15.96
CA VAL A 574 -1.85 -20.83 17.35
C VAL A 574 -0.64 -21.76 17.42
N LYS A 575 -0.57 -22.73 16.53
CA LYS A 575 0.55 -23.70 16.48
C LYS A 575 1.87 -23.01 16.13
N ALA A 576 1.85 -22.16 15.11
CA ALA A 576 3.02 -21.35 14.73
C ALA A 576 3.45 -20.43 15.87
N GLY A 577 2.48 -19.76 16.52
CA GLY A 577 2.73 -18.87 17.66
C GLY A 577 3.33 -19.62 18.87
N ARG A 578 2.89 -20.85 19.17
CA ARG A 578 3.48 -21.68 20.23
C ARG A 578 4.96 -22.00 19.95
N TYR A 579 5.30 -22.37 18.72
CA TYR A 579 6.70 -22.58 18.31
C TYR A 579 7.51 -21.29 18.39
N GLY A 580 6.96 -20.20 17.89
CA GLY A 580 7.59 -18.88 17.96
C GLY A 580 7.85 -18.42 19.40
N LEU A 581 6.86 -18.57 20.30
CA LEU A 581 7.03 -18.24 21.73
C LEU A 581 8.09 -19.09 22.43
N LYS A 582 8.18 -20.38 22.09
CA LYS A 582 9.23 -21.25 22.63
C LYS A 582 10.60 -20.70 22.22
N ASN A 583 10.77 -20.27 20.97
CA ASN A 583 11.96 -19.66 20.47
C ASN A 583 12.25 -18.31 21.16
N LEU A 584 11.26 -17.42 21.31
CA LEU A 584 11.45 -16.13 21.98
C LEU A 584 11.88 -16.24 23.44
N LYS A 585 11.33 -17.22 24.18
CA LYS A 585 11.75 -17.52 25.56
C LYS A 585 13.23 -17.95 25.60
N LEU A 586 13.70 -18.74 24.63
CA LEU A 586 15.10 -19.13 24.52
C LEU A 586 16.00 -17.96 24.13
N ILE A 587 15.53 -17.11 23.19
CA ILE A 587 16.24 -15.87 22.81
C ILE A 587 16.37 -14.96 24.04
N MET A 588 15.29 -14.70 24.77
CA MET A 588 15.30 -13.85 25.98
C MET A 588 16.36 -14.30 26.98
N LYS A 589 16.43 -15.60 27.26
CA LYS A 589 17.40 -16.18 28.20
C LYS A 589 18.86 -15.93 27.78
N ASN A 590 19.15 -15.90 26.47
CA ASN A 590 20.49 -15.73 25.93
C ASN A 590 20.75 -14.32 25.39
N LEU A 591 19.78 -13.42 25.53
CA LEU A 591 19.82 -12.09 24.91
C LEU A 591 21.09 -11.30 25.26
N PRO A 592 21.54 -11.21 26.55
CA PRO A 592 22.74 -10.47 26.91
C PRO A 592 24.02 -11.01 26.23
N GLU A 593 24.10 -12.34 26.03
CA GLU A 593 25.25 -12.96 25.37
C GLU A 593 25.20 -12.77 23.85
N TRP A 594 24.02 -12.97 23.23
CA TRP A 594 23.88 -12.95 21.77
C TRP A 594 23.86 -11.54 21.19
N THR A 595 23.69 -10.51 22.03
CA THR A 595 23.73 -9.11 21.63
C THR A 595 24.97 -8.36 22.13
N TYR A 596 25.95 -9.10 22.67
CA TYR A 596 27.16 -8.51 23.22
C TYR A 596 27.99 -7.77 22.16
N GLU A 597 28.43 -6.56 22.48
CA GLU A 597 29.34 -5.73 21.72
C GLU A 597 30.39 -5.14 22.65
N ASP A 598 31.69 -5.24 22.28
CA ASP A 598 32.77 -4.63 23.03
C ASP A 598 32.67 -3.08 22.97
N ASP A 599 32.96 -2.43 24.08
CA ASP A 599 33.03 -0.97 24.19
C ASP A 599 31.75 -0.21 23.84
N HIS A 600 30.58 -0.88 23.79
CA HIS A 600 29.30 -0.26 23.49
C HIS A 600 28.36 -0.22 24.71
N GLN A 601 27.44 0.75 24.70
CA GLN A 601 26.33 0.78 25.65
C GLN A 601 25.33 -0.35 25.34
N TYR A 602 24.37 -0.56 26.25
CA TYR A 602 23.35 -1.63 26.10
C TYR A 602 22.24 -1.32 25.08
N GLU A 603 22.50 -0.46 24.10
CA GLU A 603 21.50 -0.06 23.09
C GLU A 603 20.98 -1.25 22.32
N ARG A 604 21.89 -2.11 21.83
CA ARG A 604 21.52 -3.29 21.07
C ARG A 604 20.72 -4.30 21.90
N LEU A 605 21.12 -4.53 23.14
CA LEU A 605 20.36 -5.38 24.06
C LEU A 605 18.96 -4.84 24.26
N THR A 606 18.83 -3.51 24.46
CA THR A 606 17.55 -2.82 24.66
C THR A 606 16.65 -2.95 23.44
N GLU A 607 17.18 -2.71 22.24
CA GLU A 607 16.44 -2.86 20.98
C GLU A 607 15.99 -4.30 20.76
N SER A 608 16.89 -5.26 20.94
CA SER A 608 16.57 -6.69 20.76
C SER A 608 15.53 -7.16 21.79
N TYR A 609 15.55 -6.67 23.02
CA TYR A 609 14.52 -6.92 24.01
C TYR A 609 13.16 -6.38 23.52
N GLN A 610 13.12 -5.15 22.98
CA GLN A 610 11.91 -4.57 22.41
C GLN A 610 11.39 -5.40 21.25
N GLU A 611 12.25 -5.83 20.33
CA GLU A 611 11.87 -6.67 19.19
C GLU A 611 11.30 -8.04 19.62
N VAL A 612 11.86 -8.66 20.66
CA VAL A 612 11.29 -9.91 21.23
C VAL A 612 9.86 -9.68 21.72
N ILE A 613 9.59 -8.58 22.43
CA ILE A 613 8.25 -8.24 22.91
C ILE A 613 7.30 -7.94 21.76
N MET A 614 7.74 -7.19 20.75
CA MET A 614 6.92 -6.88 19.58
C MET A 614 6.61 -8.16 18.78
N GLN A 615 7.57 -9.06 18.63
CA GLN A 615 7.34 -10.32 17.91
C GLN A 615 6.37 -11.23 18.66
N MET A 616 6.43 -11.29 19.98
CA MET A 616 5.42 -11.98 20.79
C MET A 616 4.02 -11.40 20.56
N GLN A 617 3.90 -10.06 20.57
CA GLN A 617 2.60 -9.42 20.30
C GLN A 617 2.06 -9.78 18.91
N ARG A 618 2.91 -9.86 17.87
CA ARG A 618 2.50 -10.33 16.54
C ARG A 618 1.90 -11.73 16.59
N TYR A 619 2.54 -12.68 17.26
CA TYR A 619 2.00 -14.05 17.38
C TYR A 619 0.62 -14.08 18.05
N LEU A 620 0.42 -13.27 19.10
CA LEU A 620 -0.88 -13.16 19.74
C LEU A 620 -1.94 -12.51 18.84
N LEU A 621 -1.55 -11.49 18.07
CA LEU A 621 -2.46 -10.85 17.12
C LEU A 621 -2.85 -11.81 15.99
N HIS A 622 -1.90 -12.57 15.44
CA HIS A 622 -2.21 -13.56 14.41
C HIS A 622 -3.24 -14.60 14.91
N ALA A 623 -3.11 -15.06 16.15
CA ALA A 623 -4.10 -15.95 16.74
C ALA A 623 -5.44 -15.25 16.99
N MET A 624 -5.42 -13.97 17.38
CA MET A 624 -6.63 -13.19 17.68
C MET A 624 -7.54 -13.02 16.46
N VAL A 625 -6.97 -12.93 15.24
CA VAL A 625 -7.73 -12.86 13.99
C VAL A 625 -8.68 -14.05 13.81
N SER A 626 -8.36 -15.21 14.40
CA SER A 626 -9.26 -16.36 14.36
C SER A 626 -10.53 -16.18 15.19
N ILE A 627 -10.53 -15.29 16.21
CA ILE A 627 -11.70 -15.06 17.07
C ILE A 627 -12.66 -14.12 16.36
N GLY A 628 -13.86 -14.60 16.03
CA GLY A 628 -14.79 -13.89 15.16
C GLY A 628 -14.30 -13.79 13.71
N GLY A 629 -13.24 -14.54 13.36
CA GLY A 629 -12.61 -14.50 12.05
C GLY A 629 -13.51 -15.01 10.92
N ILE A 630 -13.31 -14.44 9.73
CA ILE A 630 -14.06 -14.77 8.52
C ILE A 630 -13.06 -14.97 7.38
N TYR A 631 -13.06 -16.17 6.81
CA TYR A 631 -12.32 -16.44 5.57
C TYR A 631 -13.05 -15.82 4.39
N PHE A 632 -12.32 -15.08 3.57
CA PHE A 632 -12.82 -14.53 2.31
C PHE A 632 -12.26 -15.32 1.14
N ASP A 633 -13.15 -15.80 0.30
CA ASP A 633 -12.82 -16.39 -0.99
C ASP A 633 -13.45 -15.56 -2.09
N GLU A 634 -12.84 -15.53 -3.28
CA GLU A 634 -13.38 -14.85 -4.45
C GLU A 634 -13.82 -15.85 -5.53
N PRO A 635 -14.79 -16.72 -5.22
CA PRO A 635 -15.22 -17.76 -6.14
C PRO A 635 -15.98 -17.14 -7.30
N ARG A 636 -15.91 -17.76 -8.46
CA ARG A 636 -16.87 -17.50 -9.51
C ARG A 636 -18.14 -18.30 -9.28
N ARG A 637 -19.27 -17.82 -9.79
CA ARG A 637 -20.57 -18.42 -9.55
C ARG A 637 -20.66 -19.91 -9.95
N ASP A 638 -19.89 -20.31 -10.94
CA ASP A 638 -19.81 -21.69 -11.44
C ASP A 638 -18.99 -22.64 -10.53
N SER A 639 -18.30 -22.13 -9.49
CA SER A 639 -17.60 -22.95 -8.51
C SER A 639 -18.49 -23.40 -7.36
N GLU A 640 -19.69 -22.82 -7.19
CA GLU A 640 -20.64 -23.07 -6.09
C GLU A 640 -20.05 -22.88 -4.66
N LYS A 641 -18.84 -22.30 -4.54
CA LYS A 641 -18.19 -22.02 -3.26
C LYS A 641 -18.77 -20.74 -2.64
N PRO A 642 -18.91 -20.66 -1.31
CA PRO A 642 -19.33 -19.43 -0.66
C PRO A 642 -18.24 -18.38 -0.68
N VAL A 643 -18.63 -17.10 -0.70
CA VAL A 643 -17.69 -15.96 -0.61
C VAL A 643 -17.09 -15.86 0.79
N ILE A 644 -17.86 -16.20 1.83
CA ILE A 644 -17.41 -16.12 3.23
C ILE A 644 -17.60 -17.45 3.94
N ARG A 645 -16.68 -17.77 4.84
CA ARG A 645 -16.77 -18.89 5.78
C ARG A 645 -16.30 -18.42 7.15
N PHE A 646 -17.07 -18.69 8.19
CA PHE A 646 -16.65 -18.38 9.55
C PHE A 646 -15.61 -19.38 10.06
N VAL A 647 -14.69 -18.91 10.89
CA VAL A 647 -13.73 -19.79 11.58
C VAL A 647 -14.47 -20.76 12.48
N PRO A 648 -14.15 -22.06 12.46
CA PRO A 648 -14.79 -23.05 13.32
C PRO A 648 -14.66 -22.70 14.80
N LYS A 649 -15.71 -22.96 15.60
CA LYS A 649 -15.76 -22.69 17.05
C LYS A 649 -14.55 -23.24 17.81
N ALA A 650 -14.11 -24.44 17.49
CA ALA A 650 -12.98 -25.09 18.17
C ALA A 650 -11.67 -24.30 17.98
N GLU A 651 -11.42 -23.80 16.77
CA GLU A 651 -10.25 -22.98 16.44
C GLU A 651 -10.30 -21.63 17.16
N GLN A 652 -11.47 -21.01 17.23
CA GLN A 652 -11.66 -19.74 17.95
C GLN A 652 -11.38 -19.90 19.45
N LYS A 653 -11.88 -20.98 20.06
CA LYS A 653 -11.62 -21.32 21.48
C LYS A 653 -10.14 -21.62 21.73
N GLU A 654 -9.49 -22.34 20.83
CA GLU A 654 -8.05 -22.59 20.93
C GLU A 654 -7.23 -21.32 20.86
N ALA A 655 -7.61 -20.39 19.96
CA ALA A 655 -6.97 -19.09 19.84
C ALA A 655 -7.12 -18.26 21.13
N LEU A 656 -8.34 -18.15 21.67
CA LEU A 656 -8.57 -17.45 22.93
C LEU A 656 -7.75 -18.09 24.07
N LYS A 657 -7.77 -19.41 24.20
CA LYS A 657 -7.00 -20.14 25.20
C LYS A 657 -5.50 -19.83 25.10
N PHE A 658 -4.94 -19.90 23.89
CA PHE A 658 -3.54 -19.58 23.65
C PHE A 658 -3.17 -18.16 24.10
N ILE A 659 -4.01 -17.19 23.76
CA ILE A 659 -3.80 -15.77 24.13
C ILE A 659 -3.83 -15.61 25.63
N MET A 660 -4.83 -16.18 26.28
CA MET A 660 -5.02 -16.06 27.75
C MET A 660 -3.89 -16.78 28.51
N GLU A 661 -3.49 -17.97 28.10
CA GLU A 661 -2.35 -18.72 28.69
C GLU A 661 -1.08 -17.88 28.59
N THR A 662 -0.80 -17.32 27.39
CA THR A 662 0.38 -16.50 27.16
C THR A 662 0.39 -15.25 28.05
N MET A 663 -0.75 -14.55 28.21
CA MET A 663 -0.86 -13.41 29.12
C MET A 663 -0.52 -13.75 30.56
N MET A 664 -0.88 -14.94 31.03
CA MET A 664 -0.57 -15.38 32.40
C MET A 664 0.91 -15.71 32.59
N GLU A 665 1.58 -16.17 31.54
CA GLU A 665 3.02 -16.52 31.58
C GLU A 665 3.96 -15.30 31.43
N LEU A 666 3.44 -14.14 31.00
CA LEU A 666 4.27 -12.94 30.74
C LEU A 666 5.23 -12.59 31.88
N PRO A 667 4.79 -12.56 33.16
CA PRO A 667 5.68 -12.16 34.24
C PRO A 667 6.87 -13.09 34.46
N GLU A 668 6.80 -14.33 34.00
CA GLU A 668 7.81 -15.37 34.25
C GLU A 668 9.06 -15.23 33.39
N TRP A 669 8.91 -14.65 32.17
CA TRP A 669 10.01 -14.59 31.21
C TRP A 669 10.25 -13.21 30.61
N VAL A 670 9.24 -12.31 30.55
CA VAL A 670 9.41 -10.94 30.04
C VAL A 670 10.29 -10.11 31.01
N LEU A 671 10.20 -10.40 32.30
CA LEU A 671 11.01 -9.74 33.34
C LEU A 671 12.30 -10.54 33.65
N ASP A 672 13.01 -10.99 32.64
CA ASP A 672 14.33 -11.60 32.88
C ASP A 672 15.25 -10.62 33.61
N LYS A 673 15.71 -11.01 34.81
CA LYS A 673 16.46 -10.12 35.69
C LYS A 673 17.75 -9.61 35.06
N LYS A 674 18.48 -10.48 34.33
CA LYS A 674 19.73 -10.12 33.67
C LYS A 674 19.52 -9.12 32.53
N VAL A 675 18.38 -9.20 31.85
CA VAL A 675 18.04 -8.24 30.78
C VAL A 675 17.63 -6.91 31.40
N ILE A 676 16.71 -6.93 32.37
CA ILE A 676 16.15 -5.71 33.00
C ILE A 676 17.21 -4.89 33.74
N GLU A 677 18.18 -5.52 34.39
CA GLU A 677 19.28 -4.82 35.08
C GLU A 677 20.09 -3.92 34.12
N TYR A 678 20.16 -4.25 32.83
CA TYR A 678 20.92 -3.50 31.84
C TYR A 678 20.07 -2.63 30.90
N THR A 679 18.81 -2.98 30.68
CA THR A 679 17.93 -2.24 29.76
C THR A 679 16.97 -1.30 30.46
N GLY A 680 16.79 -1.46 31.76
CA GLY A 680 15.67 -0.85 32.50
C GLY A 680 14.33 -1.53 32.20
N PRO A 681 13.27 -1.23 32.96
CA PRO A 681 11.94 -1.84 32.82
C PRO A 681 11.13 -1.17 31.67
N THR A 682 11.52 -1.41 30.44
CA THR A 682 10.88 -0.81 29.26
C THR A 682 9.44 -1.28 29.09
N TYR A 683 9.14 -2.55 29.43
CA TYR A 683 7.81 -3.12 29.30
C TYR A 683 7.31 -3.74 30.60
N SER A 684 6.13 -3.29 31.04
CA SER A 684 5.42 -3.91 32.15
C SER A 684 4.51 -5.05 31.64
N PRO A 685 4.59 -6.28 32.19
CA PRO A 685 3.61 -7.32 31.90
C PRO A 685 2.17 -6.85 32.12
N SER A 686 1.90 -6.03 33.12
CA SER A 686 0.57 -5.45 33.37
C SER A 686 0.08 -4.60 32.19
N THR A 687 0.94 -3.79 31.60
CA THR A 687 0.59 -2.98 30.41
C THR A 687 0.29 -3.88 29.22
N LEU A 688 1.12 -4.90 28.98
CA LEU A 688 0.90 -5.87 27.90
C LEU A 688 -0.41 -6.62 28.07
N GLN A 689 -0.72 -7.11 29.30
CA GLN A 689 -2.00 -7.74 29.62
C GLN A 689 -3.18 -6.82 29.33
N SER A 690 -3.07 -5.54 29.71
CA SER A 690 -4.14 -4.56 29.49
C SER A 690 -4.35 -4.27 28.00
N ILE A 691 -3.29 -4.18 27.20
CA ILE A 691 -3.37 -3.98 25.75
C ILE A 691 -4.09 -5.18 25.11
N ILE A 692 -3.70 -6.40 25.44
CA ILE A 692 -4.28 -7.62 24.87
C ILE A 692 -5.74 -7.76 25.29
N MET A 693 -6.05 -7.58 26.58
CA MET A 693 -7.43 -7.63 27.09
C MET A 693 -8.34 -6.63 26.39
N ASN A 694 -7.86 -5.38 26.17
CA ASN A 694 -8.64 -4.38 25.46
C ASN A 694 -8.92 -4.78 24.01
N ARG A 695 -8.00 -5.45 23.34
CA ARG A 695 -8.17 -5.91 21.95
C ARG A 695 -9.17 -7.05 21.80
N LEU A 696 -9.31 -7.93 22.81
CA LEU A 696 -10.34 -8.98 22.84
C LEU A 696 -11.76 -8.42 22.77
N PHE A 697 -11.97 -7.15 23.06
CA PHE A 697 -13.26 -6.47 22.97
C PHE A 697 -13.37 -5.55 21.75
N PHE A 698 -12.54 -5.71 20.73
CA PHE A 698 -12.67 -4.91 19.51
C PHE A 698 -14.01 -5.21 18.83
N THR A 699 -14.64 -4.15 18.33
CA THR A 699 -15.99 -4.20 17.75
C THR A 699 -16.10 -5.23 16.63
N TYR A 700 -15.07 -5.38 15.78
CA TYR A 700 -15.10 -6.37 14.71
C TYR A 700 -15.19 -7.81 15.24
N ILE A 701 -14.48 -8.17 16.32
CA ILE A 701 -14.56 -9.50 16.96
C ILE A 701 -15.99 -9.73 17.48
N THR A 702 -16.45 -8.80 18.29
CA THR A 702 -17.74 -8.95 18.99
C THR A 702 -18.92 -8.96 18.02
N SER A 703 -18.88 -8.10 16.98
CA SER A 703 -19.92 -8.06 15.94
C SER A 703 -19.93 -9.32 15.07
N SER A 704 -18.76 -9.85 14.71
CA SER A 704 -18.67 -11.09 13.92
C SER A 704 -19.18 -12.31 14.70
N LEU A 705 -18.90 -12.40 16.01
CA LEU A 705 -19.44 -13.46 16.85
C LEU A 705 -20.97 -13.44 16.88
N VAL A 706 -21.58 -12.26 17.04
CA VAL A 706 -23.04 -12.09 17.01
C VAL A 706 -23.60 -12.46 15.64
N LEU A 707 -22.97 -12.03 14.53
CA LEU A 707 -23.40 -12.42 13.20
C LEU A 707 -23.38 -13.93 13.00
N TYR A 708 -22.27 -14.56 13.41
CA TYR A 708 -22.14 -15.98 13.25
C TYR A 708 -23.22 -16.74 14.06
N GLU A 709 -23.52 -16.25 15.26
CA GLU A 709 -24.62 -16.78 16.10
C GLU A 709 -25.99 -16.62 15.41
N GLU A 710 -26.28 -15.47 14.81
CA GLU A 710 -27.53 -15.23 14.08
C GLU A 710 -27.69 -16.14 12.84
N LEU A 711 -26.62 -16.33 12.07
CA LEU A 711 -26.66 -17.11 10.83
C LEU A 711 -26.58 -18.62 11.09
N TYR A 712 -25.80 -19.06 12.08
CA TYR A 712 -25.48 -20.47 12.35
C TYR A 712 -25.51 -20.82 13.84
N PRO A 713 -26.65 -20.67 14.53
CA PRO A 713 -26.75 -20.75 16.00
C PRO A 713 -26.23 -22.04 16.60
N LYS A 714 -26.29 -23.17 15.86
CA LYS A 714 -25.79 -24.48 16.34
C LYS A 714 -24.28 -24.65 16.21
N GLN A 715 -23.64 -23.89 15.37
CA GLN A 715 -22.20 -24.02 15.03
C GLN A 715 -21.36 -22.88 15.61
N ALA A 716 -22.01 -21.76 15.87
CA ALA A 716 -21.32 -20.55 16.30
C ALA A 716 -20.63 -20.71 17.66
N TYR A 717 -19.49 -20.05 17.80
CA TYR A 717 -18.98 -19.65 19.09
C TYR A 717 -19.78 -18.42 19.49
N THR A 718 -20.80 -18.61 20.36
CA THR A 718 -21.70 -17.52 20.69
C THR A 718 -20.98 -16.43 21.48
N PHE A 719 -21.49 -15.22 21.41
CA PHE A 719 -20.91 -14.12 22.20
C PHE A 719 -20.99 -14.41 23.72
N ALA A 720 -22.06 -15.05 24.17
CA ALA A 720 -22.19 -15.46 25.56
C ALA A 720 -21.10 -16.48 25.98
N GLU A 721 -20.87 -17.52 25.18
CA GLU A 721 -19.80 -18.50 25.46
C GLU A 721 -18.41 -17.85 25.42
N TYR A 722 -18.18 -16.92 24.52
CA TYR A 722 -16.93 -16.14 24.46
C TYR A 722 -16.69 -15.37 25.75
N MET A 723 -17.74 -14.73 26.26
CA MET A 723 -17.67 -13.99 27.52
C MET A 723 -17.50 -14.93 28.74
N ASP A 724 -18.10 -16.13 28.70
CA ASP A 724 -17.91 -17.17 29.72
C ASP A 724 -16.45 -17.65 29.77
N ASP A 725 -15.86 -17.95 28.61
CA ASP A 725 -14.48 -18.43 28.53
C ASP A 725 -13.48 -17.37 29.04
N ILE A 726 -13.69 -16.07 28.73
CA ILE A 726 -12.87 -14.99 29.28
C ILE A 726 -13.07 -14.86 30.81
N TYR A 727 -14.33 -14.92 31.28
CA TYR A 727 -14.67 -14.83 32.71
C TYR A 727 -13.99 -15.97 33.50
N ASP A 728 -14.12 -17.18 33.06
CA ASP A 728 -13.54 -18.35 33.72
C ASP A 728 -12.02 -18.23 33.83
N PHE A 729 -11.40 -17.71 32.78
CA PHE A 729 -9.95 -17.50 32.76
C PHE A 729 -9.50 -16.40 33.74
N VAL A 730 -10.15 -15.24 33.71
CA VAL A 730 -9.82 -14.10 34.57
C VAL A 730 -10.03 -14.43 36.04
N TRP A 731 -11.10 -15.13 36.36
CA TRP A 731 -11.48 -15.43 37.74
C TRP A 731 -11.00 -16.79 38.25
N LYS A 732 -10.29 -17.59 37.45
CA LYS A 732 -9.84 -18.95 37.80
C LYS A 732 -9.21 -19.05 39.19
N LYS A 733 -8.26 -18.17 39.51
CA LYS A 733 -7.59 -18.14 40.81
C LYS A 733 -8.52 -17.67 41.96
N THR A 734 -9.38 -16.70 41.66
CA THR A 734 -10.38 -16.22 42.62
C THR A 734 -11.40 -17.31 42.96
N ILE A 735 -11.90 -18.06 41.94
CA ILE A 735 -12.83 -19.14 42.12
C ILE A 735 -12.21 -20.26 42.97
N SER A 736 -10.97 -20.65 42.64
CA SER A 736 -10.26 -21.74 43.35
C SER A 736 -9.72 -21.33 44.73
N GLY A 737 -9.74 -20.04 45.08
CA GLY A 737 -9.15 -19.51 46.30
C GLY A 737 -7.62 -19.45 46.31
N ALA A 738 -6.99 -19.55 45.13
CA ALA A 738 -5.54 -19.43 44.98
C ALA A 738 -5.07 -18.01 45.25
N ARG A 739 -3.82 -17.87 45.69
CA ARG A 739 -3.21 -16.56 45.96
C ARG A 739 -3.07 -15.75 44.68
N LEU A 740 -3.50 -14.47 44.70
CA LEU A 740 -3.34 -13.53 43.60
C LEU A 740 -2.01 -12.79 43.69
N ASN A 741 -1.25 -12.79 42.61
CA ASN A 741 -0.12 -11.87 42.44
C ASN A 741 -0.60 -10.50 41.89
N MET A 742 0.32 -9.56 41.70
CA MET A 742 -0.03 -8.24 41.18
C MET A 742 -0.58 -8.26 39.76
N TYR A 743 -0.16 -9.21 38.94
CA TYR A 743 -0.57 -9.33 37.54
C TYR A 743 -1.97 -9.94 37.41
N ASP A 744 -2.31 -10.90 38.27
CA ASP A 744 -3.67 -11.42 38.39
C ASP A 744 -4.66 -10.29 38.76
N ARG A 745 -4.29 -9.48 39.73
CA ARG A 745 -5.12 -8.34 40.14
C ARG A 745 -5.26 -7.29 39.04
N ASN A 746 -4.17 -6.97 38.32
CA ASN A 746 -4.23 -6.06 37.18
C ASN A 746 -5.17 -6.58 36.08
N LEU A 747 -5.06 -7.86 35.74
CA LEU A 747 -5.94 -8.48 34.74
C LEU A 747 -7.42 -8.37 35.15
N GLN A 748 -7.73 -8.65 36.43
CA GLN A 748 -9.09 -8.54 36.96
C GLN A 748 -9.61 -7.09 36.96
N ILE A 749 -8.76 -6.11 37.29
CA ILE A 749 -9.10 -4.68 37.20
C ILE A 749 -9.42 -4.30 35.75
N THR A 750 -8.52 -4.63 34.82
CA THR A 750 -8.69 -4.31 33.40
C THR A 750 -9.96 -4.93 32.81
N TYR A 751 -10.24 -6.19 33.15
CA TYR A 751 -11.44 -6.89 32.74
C TYR A 751 -12.71 -6.20 33.24
N VAL A 752 -12.80 -5.91 34.56
CA VAL A 752 -13.96 -5.20 35.14
C VAL A 752 -14.16 -3.83 34.51
N GLU A 753 -13.09 -3.05 34.36
CA GLU A 753 -13.17 -1.73 33.70
C GLU A 753 -13.67 -1.82 32.27
N LYS A 754 -13.22 -2.85 31.54
CA LYS A 754 -13.65 -3.07 30.15
C LYS A 754 -15.13 -3.48 30.09
N LEU A 755 -15.59 -4.40 30.97
CA LEU A 755 -17.01 -4.76 31.05
C LEU A 755 -17.90 -3.55 31.36
N LEU A 756 -17.54 -2.74 32.35
CA LEU A 756 -18.31 -1.55 32.72
C LEU A 756 -18.36 -0.52 31.61
N LYS A 757 -17.26 -0.37 30.85
CA LYS A 757 -17.18 0.54 29.71
C LYS A 757 -18.06 0.06 28.55
N GLU A 758 -17.89 -1.21 28.14
CA GLU A 758 -18.65 -1.80 27.02
C GLU A 758 -20.14 -1.96 27.36
N GLY A 759 -20.48 -2.13 28.63
CA GLY A 759 -21.85 -2.14 29.12
C GLY A 759 -22.49 -0.76 29.29
N GLY A 760 -21.76 0.32 28.91
CA GLY A 760 -22.28 1.71 29.04
C GLY A 760 -22.41 2.21 30.47
N MET A 761 -21.85 1.51 31.46
CA MET A 761 -21.93 1.83 32.90
C MET A 761 -20.87 2.85 33.33
N LEU A 762 -19.96 3.20 32.43
CA LEU A 762 -18.99 4.29 32.60
C LEU A 762 -19.22 5.32 31.48
N LYS A 763 -19.23 6.62 31.83
CA LYS A 763 -19.34 7.68 30.83
C LYS A 763 -18.24 7.53 29.78
N GLN A 764 -18.63 7.24 28.56
CA GLN A 764 -17.70 7.23 27.42
C GLN A 764 -17.30 8.67 27.10
N LYS A 765 -15.99 8.95 27.04
CA LYS A 765 -15.52 10.01 26.15
C LYS A 765 -15.86 9.57 24.73
N SER A 766 -16.51 10.43 23.95
CA SER A 766 -16.99 10.18 22.59
C SER A 766 -16.03 9.29 21.78
N SER A 767 -16.59 8.36 20.99
CA SER A 767 -15.81 7.57 20.03
C SER A 767 -14.92 8.47 19.20
N PRO A 768 -13.67 8.11 18.96
CA PRO A 768 -12.77 8.96 18.18
C PRO A 768 -13.17 9.14 16.73
N PHE A 769 -14.13 8.34 16.20
CA PHE A 769 -14.53 8.37 14.80
C PHE A 769 -16.04 8.14 14.62
N SER A 770 -16.70 9.02 13.85
CA SER A 770 -18.06 8.84 13.34
C SER A 770 -18.09 9.26 11.86
N PHE A 771 -18.70 8.46 11.00
CA PHE A 771 -18.96 8.81 9.59
C PHE A 771 -19.71 10.13 9.42
N LYS A 772 -20.47 10.56 10.44
CA LYS A 772 -21.19 11.83 10.46
C LYS A 772 -20.26 13.04 10.59
N ASP A 773 -19.05 12.84 11.11
CA ASP A 773 -18.08 13.90 11.35
C ASP A 773 -17.16 14.15 10.13
N LEU A 774 -17.34 13.39 9.05
CA LEU A 774 -16.57 13.53 7.81
C LEU A 774 -17.12 14.66 6.95
N ASN A 775 -16.23 15.46 6.37
CA ASN A 775 -16.58 16.41 5.33
C ASN A 775 -16.82 15.70 3.97
N GLU A 776 -17.37 16.42 3.00
CA GLU A 776 -17.74 15.81 1.71
C GLU A 776 -16.53 15.28 0.91
N VAL A 777 -15.36 15.89 1.03
CA VAL A 777 -14.13 15.42 0.38
C VAL A 777 -13.67 14.12 1.02
N GLU A 778 -13.73 14.02 2.35
CA GLU A 778 -13.38 12.80 3.09
C GLU A 778 -14.34 11.66 2.77
N LYS A 779 -15.66 11.95 2.64
CA LYS A 779 -16.66 10.97 2.18
C LYS A 779 -16.37 10.51 0.75
N GLN A 780 -15.99 11.43 -0.14
CA GLN A 780 -15.69 11.11 -1.53
C GLN A 780 -14.41 10.28 -1.68
N LEU A 781 -13.38 10.57 -0.88
CA LEU A 781 -12.16 9.72 -0.80
C LEU A 781 -12.51 8.28 -0.37
N LEU A 782 -13.46 8.13 0.53
CA LEU A 782 -13.98 6.85 0.95
C LEU A 782 -14.73 6.13 -0.18
N THR A 783 -15.47 6.82 -1.03
CA THR A 783 -16.29 6.21 -2.09
C THR A 783 -15.49 5.85 -3.35
N ASP A 784 -14.41 6.56 -3.65
CA ASP A 784 -13.72 6.42 -4.92
C ASP A 784 -12.64 5.31 -4.94
N ASN A 785 -12.17 4.82 -3.78
CA ASN A 785 -10.99 3.95 -3.69
C ASN A 785 -11.16 2.70 -2.82
N VAL A 786 -12.38 2.33 -2.43
CA VAL A 786 -12.60 1.25 -1.48
C VAL A 786 -13.57 0.22 -2.03
N ASP A 787 -13.17 -1.05 -2.03
CA ASP A 787 -14.11 -2.16 -2.13
C ASP A 787 -14.96 -2.22 -0.86
N TRP A 788 -16.13 -1.60 -0.91
CA TRP A 788 -17.05 -1.47 0.23
C TRP A 788 -17.59 -2.81 0.73
N THR A 789 -17.59 -3.85 -0.09
CA THR A 789 -18.02 -5.17 0.36
C THR A 789 -17.01 -5.71 1.37
N LYS A 790 -15.74 -5.57 1.10
CA LYS A 790 -14.63 -5.99 1.96
C LYS A 790 -14.37 -5.00 3.09
N ALA A 791 -14.26 -3.71 2.79
CA ALA A 791 -14.06 -2.65 3.78
C ALA A 791 -15.24 -2.52 4.76
N GLY A 792 -16.47 -2.82 4.34
CA GLY A 792 -17.63 -2.88 5.23
C GLY A 792 -17.44 -3.92 6.34
N PHE A 793 -16.87 -5.08 6.01
CA PHE A 793 -16.52 -6.11 7.00
C PHE A 793 -15.32 -5.70 7.87
N GLU A 794 -14.31 -5.06 7.32
CA GLU A 794 -13.14 -4.62 8.07
C GLU A 794 -13.40 -3.44 9.01
N LEU A 795 -14.25 -2.49 8.59
CA LEU A 795 -14.63 -1.32 9.40
C LEU A 795 -15.69 -1.64 10.43
N ASN A 796 -16.68 -2.41 10.01
CA ASN A 796 -17.82 -2.77 10.83
C ASN A 796 -18.60 -3.89 10.16
N PRO A 797 -18.23 -5.16 10.36
CA PRO A 797 -18.78 -6.31 9.64
C PRO A 797 -20.30 -6.39 9.67
N LEU A 798 -20.99 -5.61 10.55
CA LEU A 798 -22.42 -5.73 10.76
C LEU A 798 -23.14 -4.46 11.16
N GLY A 799 -22.55 -3.29 10.95
CA GLY A 799 -23.00 -2.15 11.71
C GLY A 799 -22.63 -2.34 13.20
N SER A 800 -22.51 -1.27 13.96
CA SER A 800 -22.20 -1.40 15.38
C SER A 800 -23.32 -2.18 16.08
N VAL A 801 -23.03 -3.44 16.43
CA VAL A 801 -23.83 -4.09 17.44
C VAL A 801 -23.72 -3.23 18.68
N ASP A 802 -24.84 -2.70 19.14
CA ASP A 802 -24.85 -1.86 20.34
C ASP A 802 -24.56 -2.76 21.55
N MET A 803 -23.28 -2.87 21.87
CA MET A 803 -22.80 -3.72 22.96
C MET A 803 -23.34 -3.28 24.32
N VAL A 804 -23.75 -2.03 24.46
CA VAL A 804 -24.43 -1.51 25.66
C VAL A 804 -25.74 -2.23 25.93
N LYS A 805 -26.39 -2.70 24.86
CA LYS A 805 -27.65 -3.45 24.95
C LYS A 805 -27.45 -4.97 24.99
N ASN A 806 -26.23 -5.46 24.92
CA ASN A 806 -25.97 -6.90 24.93
C ASN A 806 -26.10 -7.47 26.36
N PRO A 807 -27.07 -8.33 26.63
CA PRO A 807 -27.31 -8.87 27.98
C PRO A 807 -26.15 -9.68 28.52
N ALA A 808 -25.30 -10.28 27.65
CA ALA A 808 -24.15 -11.06 28.10
C ALA A 808 -23.10 -10.19 28.81
N ILE A 809 -22.89 -8.94 28.37
CA ILE A 809 -21.98 -7.99 29.08
C ILE A 809 -22.52 -7.71 30.47
N TYR A 810 -23.80 -7.36 30.56
CA TYR A 810 -24.45 -7.09 31.85
C TYR A 810 -24.38 -8.30 32.79
N GLN A 811 -24.66 -9.49 32.25
CA GLN A 811 -24.58 -10.74 33.03
C GLN A 811 -23.16 -10.92 33.61
N LYS A 812 -22.10 -10.70 32.82
CA LYS A 812 -20.71 -10.84 33.32
C LYS A 812 -20.32 -9.78 34.34
N VAL A 813 -20.91 -8.60 34.32
CA VAL A 813 -20.75 -7.61 35.38
C VAL A 813 -21.39 -8.15 36.67
N MET A 814 -22.60 -8.68 36.58
CA MET A 814 -23.32 -9.22 37.74
C MET A 814 -22.68 -10.48 38.29
N ASP A 815 -22.20 -11.39 37.44
CA ASP A 815 -21.45 -12.59 37.85
C ASP A 815 -20.17 -12.20 38.61
N SER A 816 -19.39 -11.24 38.04
CA SER A 816 -18.18 -10.72 38.69
C SER A 816 -18.48 -10.05 40.03
N TYR A 817 -19.57 -9.26 40.11
CA TYR A 817 -20.00 -8.66 41.38
C TYR A 817 -20.37 -9.68 42.43
N SER A 818 -21.15 -10.71 42.06
CA SER A 818 -21.59 -11.79 42.94
C SER A 818 -20.40 -12.62 43.45
N LEU A 819 -19.49 -13.01 42.56
CA LEU A 819 -18.26 -13.72 42.88
C LEU A 819 -17.42 -12.93 43.89
N LEU A 820 -17.13 -11.66 43.55
CA LEU A 820 -16.28 -10.76 44.38
C LEU A 820 -16.90 -10.57 45.79
N ARG A 821 -18.23 -10.40 45.88
CA ARG A 821 -18.92 -10.29 47.16
C ARG A 821 -18.77 -11.55 48.03
N SER A 822 -18.83 -12.73 47.40
CA SER A 822 -18.64 -13.99 48.11
C SER A 822 -17.20 -14.20 48.59
N LYS A 823 -16.21 -13.53 47.96
CA LYS A 823 -14.78 -13.66 48.23
C LYS A 823 -14.17 -12.47 48.98
N VAL A 824 -14.95 -11.43 49.32
CA VAL A 824 -14.48 -10.15 49.83
C VAL A 824 -13.67 -10.27 51.15
N ASN A 825 -13.88 -11.30 51.92
CA ASN A 825 -13.17 -11.60 53.16
C ASN A 825 -12.11 -12.68 53.04
N THR A 826 -11.85 -13.23 51.87
CA THR A 826 -10.91 -14.34 51.65
C THR A 826 -9.55 -13.86 51.16
N GLY A 827 -8.50 -14.65 51.40
CA GLY A 827 -7.13 -14.36 50.98
C GLY A 827 -6.35 -13.49 51.93
N ASP A 828 -5.16 -12.99 51.45
CA ASP A 828 -4.32 -12.06 52.20
C ASP A 828 -4.92 -10.64 52.24
N ALA A 829 -4.32 -9.73 53.04
CA ALA A 829 -4.83 -8.38 53.21
C ALA A 829 -4.93 -7.65 51.83
N THR A 830 -3.94 -7.81 50.95
CA THR A 830 -3.91 -7.19 49.64
C THR A 830 -5.01 -7.76 48.72
N THR A 831 -5.25 -9.06 48.74
CA THR A 831 -6.31 -9.71 47.99
C THR A 831 -7.69 -9.27 48.45
N ARG A 832 -7.92 -9.17 49.77
CA ARG A 832 -9.18 -8.64 50.33
C ARG A 832 -9.42 -7.18 49.92
N ALA A 833 -8.41 -6.32 50.03
CA ALA A 833 -8.52 -4.92 49.59
C ALA A 833 -8.81 -4.80 48.09
N HIS A 834 -8.20 -5.66 47.26
CA HIS A 834 -8.48 -5.74 45.86
C HIS A 834 -9.95 -6.09 45.56
N TYR A 835 -10.46 -7.15 46.18
CA TYR A 835 -11.88 -7.55 46.00
C TYR A 835 -12.84 -6.46 46.48
N GLN A 836 -12.56 -5.83 47.63
CA GLN A 836 -13.35 -4.71 48.15
C GLN A 836 -13.38 -3.54 47.17
N SER A 837 -12.21 -3.20 46.60
CA SER A 837 -12.07 -2.13 45.61
C SER A 837 -12.92 -2.40 44.36
N LEU A 838 -12.87 -3.61 43.79
CA LEU A 838 -13.67 -3.99 42.63
C LEU A 838 -15.17 -4.04 42.92
N VAL A 839 -15.58 -4.55 44.09
CA VAL A 839 -16.98 -4.50 44.56
C VAL A 839 -17.49 -3.07 44.63
N PHE A 840 -16.67 -2.16 45.21
CA PHE A 840 -17.01 -0.73 45.28
C PHE A 840 -17.16 -0.12 43.91
N LYS A 841 -16.20 -0.35 43.02
CA LYS A 841 -16.20 0.16 41.63
C LYS A 841 -17.44 -0.29 40.84
N ILE A 842 -17.77 -1.60 40.89
CA ILE A 842 -18.96 -2.11 40.20
C ILE A 842 -20.23 -1.52 40.81
N LYS A 843 -20.33 -1.48 42.14
CA LYS A 843 -21.50 -0.89 42.80
C LYS A 843 -21.70 0.56 42.42
N GLN A 844 -20.64 1.38 42.41
CA GLN A 844 -20.70 2.77 41.99
C GLN A 844 -21.21 2.90 40.56
N ALA A 845 -20.65 2.13 39.63
CA ALA A 845 -21.07 2.18 38.21
C ALA A 845 -22.56 1.77 38.01
N LEU A 846 -23.07 0.83 38.82
CA LEU A 846 -24.48 0.42 38.79
C LEU A 846 -25.43 1.43 39.44
N THR A 847 -24.95 2.32 40.30
CA THR A 847 -25.80 3.31 41.03
C THR A 847 -25.76 4.71 40.42
N GLU A 848 -24.79 5.00 39.55
CA GLU A 848 -24.63 6.29 38.84
C GLU A 848 -25.38 6.34 37.48
N GLN A 849 -26.08 5.26 37.13
CA GLN A 849 -27.02 5.21 35.99
C GLN A 849 -28.38 5.77 36.41
#